data_6c2cc7b29dc093244b4dc2cd31be5ee3
#
_entry.id   6c2cc7b29dc093244b4dc2cd31be5ee3
#
_cell.length_a   1.000
_cell.length_b   1.000
_cell.length_c   1.000
_cell.angle_alpha   90.00
_cell.angle_beta   90.00
_cell.angle_gamma   90.00
#
_symmetry.space_group_name_H-M   'P 1'
#
loop_
_entity.id
_entity.type
_entity.pdbx_description
1 polymer ?
#
loop_
_entity_poly.entity_id
_entity_poly.type
_entity_poly.pdbx_seq_one_letter_code
_entity_poly.pdbx_strand_id
1 'polypeptide(L)'
;MTRYALALGLAATLCACAPPKGVAAPSDAPTAPDAPVTSDNPLLAEWSGPYGGVPAFDQMDLADAEPAVREAMAAHLAELEVIATNPEPPTFENTIVAMQGAGEAMDRLEVYIGIWSSNLSTPEFREQSARLAPEFSAYETQIIQNEALFARIKAVKESPELASRSADEQRLVTLVFDRFARQGADLDADGKARYAQIQARLAELHDEFGNRVLADEERTIELGPEDLGGLPDSFKAAIKRPDAEVWVLPNTRSAMDPFLTYSTERGLREKVWREYYSRGDHGDDHDTNALIAEILQLRHERAKLLGYPNYASWRLENRMAKTPERARALMMKVWPSAIATVKEEVAAMQKIADAEKAGITIEPWDYRFYAEKVRQKTYALDSDEVKQYLQLDALREAMFMVAGKLFGFAFTPVPEGSVPVFHPDVKVWEVTDAATGKHVGLWYLDPFARPGKRSGAWASTYRSSHTYDGEVTVLVSNNSNFIEPPEGEPLLVSADDASTFFHEFGHALHALSSNVAYPGLSGGVRDYTEFQSQLLERWLFTDAVIDGYLRHHETGEPMPKALVEKIRKAATFNQGFSTTEYLGSAMMDLELHTIDPTGIDPDAFERETLAKWGMPKEVVMRHRTPHFGHVFSGEGYAAGYYGYLWADVLTADAAEAFAEAPGGFYDPDVAKRLVEHLFAPRNAVDPADAYRAFRGRDADVEALMRDRGFAD
;
A
#
# COMPACT_ATOMS: atom_id res chain seq x y z
N MET A 1 12.26 -2.88 7.52
CA MET A 1 11.66 -2.13 8.62
C MET A 1 10.18 -1.94 8.38
N THR A 2 9.48 -3.02 8.19
CA THR A 2 8.00 -3.04 8.16
C THR A 2 7.45 -3.43 9.53
N ARG A 3 8.28 -3.46 10.52
CA ARG A 3 7.91 -3.64 11.92
C ARG A 3 7.24 -2.35 12.36
N TYR A 4 5.99 -2.22 12.53
CA TYR A 4 5.22 -1.04 12.97
C TYR A 4 4.65 -0.11 11.87
N ALA A 5 3.93 -0.64 10.92
CA ALA A 5 3.01 0.13 10.08
C ALA A 5 1.57 -0.40 10.18
N LEU A 6 1.17 -0.91 11.35
CA LEU A 6 -0.24 -1.02 11.70
C LEU A 6 -0.64 0.22 12.51
N ALA A 7 -0.82 1.35 11.82
CA ALA A 7 -1.65 2.41 12.36
C ALA A 7 -3.10 1.93 12.23
N LEU A 8 -3.60 1.30 13.27
CA LEU A 8 -5.01 1.04 13.48
C LEU A 8 -5.72 2.39 13.59
N GLY A 9 -6.38 2.82 12.52
CA GLY A 9 -7.43 3.83 12.63
C GLY A 9 -8.63 3.18 13.28
N LEU A 10 -8.83 3.42 14.57
CA LEU A 10 -10.08 3.11 15.25
C LEU A 10 -10.33 4.15 16.36
N ALA A 11 -11.52 4.65 16.37
CA ALA A 11 -12.08 5.62 17.30
C ALA A 11 -11.95 5.21 18.77
N ALA A 12 -11.48 6.13 19.58
CA ALA A 12 -11.64 6.04 21.03
C ALA A 12 -12.31 7.30 21.57
N THR A 13 -13.50 7.15 22.04
CA THR A 13 -14.26 8.17 22.78
C THR A 13 -13.61 8.36 24.16
N LEU A 14 -13.06 9.55 24.43
CA LEU A 14 -12.43 9.88 25.69
C LEU A 14 -13.45 10.23 26.77
N CYS A 15 -13.40 9.46 27.85
CA CYS A 15 -13.95 9.88 29.16
C CYS A 15 -12.79 10.38 30.04
N ALA A 16 -12.80 11.66 30.41
CA ALA A 16 -11.78 12.28 31.24
C ALA A 16 -11.84 11.78 32.67
N CYS A 17 -10.74 11.24 33.19
CA CYS A 17 -10.54 11.03 34.65
C CYS A 17 -9.18 11.57 35.10
N ALA A 18 -9.19 12.33 36.22
CA ALA A 18 -8.06 12.99 36.83
C ALA A 18 -7.00 12.00 37.41
N PRO A 19 -5.73 12.44 37.59
CA PRO A 19 -4.64 11.56 37.99
C PRO A 19 -4.68 11.18 39.48
N PRO A 20 -4.32 9.94 39.84
CA PRO A 20 -4.13 9.56 41.24
C PRO A 20 -2.71 9.94 41.75
N LYS A 21 -2.69 10.34 43.01
CA LYS A 21 -1.52 10.77 43.79
C LYS A 21 -0.55 9.63 44.07
N GLY A 22 0.72 10.00 44.13
CA GLY A 22 1.91 9.19 44.24
C GLY A 22 1.90 8.00 45.22
N VAL A 23 2.58 6.96 44.78
CA VAL A 23 3.03 5.83 45.63
C VAL A 23 4.55 5.79 45.52
N ALA A 24 5.21 5.67 46.70
CA ALA A 24 6.65 5.66 46.85
C ALA A 24 7.26 4.38 46.25
N ALA A 25 8.47 4.54 45.67
CA ALA A 25 9.26 3.44 45.10
C ALA A 25 9.77 2.49 46.18
N PRO A 26 9.78 1.17 45.96
CA PRO A 26 10.60 0.24 46.71
C PRO A 26 12.00 0.14 46.06
N SER A 27 13.03 0.30 46.87
CA SER A 27 14.41 0.04 46.53
C SER A 27 14.69 -1.46 46.60
N ASP A 28 14.92 -2.11 45.47
CA ASP A 28 15.75 -3.32 45.37
C ASP A 28 16.19 -3.43 43.90
N ALA A 29 17.51 -3.53 43.71
CA ALA A 29 18.10 -3.66 42.37
C ALA A 29 17.69 -5.02 41.75
N PRO A 30 17.21 -5.04 40.50
CA PRO A 30 16.92 -6.29 39.83
C PRO A 30 18.19 -7.00 39.40
N THR A 31 18.36 -8.24 39.84
CA THR A 31 19.27 -9.23 39.22
C THR A 31 18.79 -9.50 37.80
N ALA A 32 19.73 -9.59 36.86
CA ALA A 32 19.48 -9.90 35.47
C ALA A 32 18.54 -11.11 35.30
N PRO A 33 17.55 -11.08 34.44
CA PRO A 33 16.73 -12.24 34.15
C PRO A 33 17.51 -13.23 33.29
N ASP A 34 17.93 -14.35 33.89
CA ASP A 34 18.27 -15.59 33.19
C ASP A 34 16.95 -16.31 32.90
N ALA A 35 16.55 -16.37 31.67
CA ALA A 35 15.73 -17.34 30.95
C ALA A 35 14.75 -16.68 29.98
N PRO A 36 14.50 -17.26 28.80
CA PRO A 36 13.42 -16.82 27.94
C PRO A 36 12.09 -16.88 28.70
N VAL A 37 11.25 -15.86 28.54
CA VAL A 37 9.91 -15.84 29.12
C VAL A 37 9.15 -17.01 28.51
N THR A 38 9.00 -18.09 29.28
CA THR A 38 8.16 -19.25 28.91
C THR A 38 6.72 -18.84 29.18
N SER A 39 6.10 -18.21 28.16
CA SER A 39 4.67 -17.92 28.18
C SER A 39 3.89 -19.19 27.91
N ASP A 40 2.81 -19.41 28.68
CA ASP A 40 1.83 -20.47 28.39
C ASP A 40 0.86 -20.04 27.26
N ASN A 41 0.94 -18.79 26.77
CA ASN A 41 0.08 -18.29 25.72
C ASN A 41 0.53 -18.81 24.34
N PRO A 42 -0.32 -19.56 23.61
CA PRO A 42 0.08 -20.19 22.35
C PRO A 42 0.46 -19.20 21.26
N LEU A 43 -0.03 -17.94 21.31
CA LEU A 43 0.28 -16.90 20.32
C LEU A 43 1.71 -16.35 20.47
N LEU A 44 2.35 -16.53 21.62
CA LEU A 44 3.73 -16.11 21.91
C LEU A 44 4.75 -17.22 21.73
N ALA A 45 4.29 -18.47 21.63
CA ALA A 45 5.16 -19.63 21.47
C ALA A 45 6.05 -19.50 20.22
N GLU A 46 7.26 -20.04 20.30
CA GLU A 46 8.10 -20.20 19.11
C GLU A 46 7.40 -21.06 18.05
N TRP A 47 7.48 -20.61 16.80
CA TRP A 47 6.91 -21.38 15.71
C TRP A 47 7.66 -22.68 15.49
N SER A 48 6.94 -23.76 15.45
CA SER A 48 7.47 -25.12 15.32
C SER A 48 6.97 -25.78 14.00
N GLY A 49 7.42 -27.00 13.77
CA GLY A 49 7.00 -27.79 12.62
C GLY A 49 7.95 -27.68 11.42
N PRO A 50 7.47 -27.99 10.20
CA PRO A 50 8.31 -28.00 9.01
C PRO A 50 8.76 -26.59 8.60
N TYR A 51 9.70 -26.53 7.64
CA TYR A 51 10.15 -25.27 7.01
C TYR A 51 10.76 -24.24 7.99
N GLY A 52 11.41 -24.72 9.05
CA GLY A 52 12.01 -23.85 10.07
C GLY A 52 10.99 -23.20 11.00
N GLY A 53 9.83 -23.84 11.18
CA GLY A 53 8.70 -23.34 11.96
C GLY A 53 7.71 -22.51 11.12
N VAL A 54 6.43 -22.68 11.43
CA VAL A 54 5.31 -21.97 10.76
C VAL A 54 4.33 -21.43 11.79
N PRO A 55 3.59 -20.36 11.51
CA PRO A 55 2.58 -19.83 12.43
C PRO A 55 1.54 -20.89 12.80
N ALA A 56 1.21 -21.02 14.08
CA ALA A 56 0.19 -21.93 14.58
C ALA A 56 -1.22 -21.36 14.34
N PHE A 57 -1.61 -21.15 13.08
CA PHE A 57 -2.89 -20.56 12.70
C PHE A 57 -4.11 -21.37 13.17
N ASP A 58 -3.94 -22.66 13.43
CA ASP A 58 -4.95 -23.55 13.99
C ASP A 58 -5.16 -23.38 15.50
N GLN A 59 -4.30 -22.62 16.18
CA GLN A 59 -4.37 -22.31 17.61
C GLN A 59 -4.76 -20.85 17.90
N MET A 60 -5.22 -20.13 16.90
CA MET A 60 -5.65 -18.74 17.05
C MET A 60 -6.96 -18.65 17.83
N ASP A 61 -6.90 -18.29 19.12
CA ASP A 61 -8.08 -17.92 19.91
C ASP A 61 -8.03 -16.43 20.25
N LEU A 62 -9.10 -15.71 19.93
CA LEU A 62 -9.19 -14.28 20.20
C LEU A 62 -9.14 -13.94 21.69
N ALA A 63 -9.55 -14.86 22.55
CA ALA A 63 -9.47 -14.71 24.01
C ALA A 63 -8.01 -14.60 24.51
N ASP A 64 -7.07 -15.20 23.80
CA ASP A 64 -5.65 -15.17 24.14
C ASP A 64 -4.93 -13.90 23.62
N ALA A 65 -5.53 -13.14 22.68
CA ALA A 65 -4.87 -12.04 22.01
C ALA A 65 -4.54 -10.85 22.93
N GLU A 66 -5.51 -10.37 23.74
CA GLU A 66 -5.29 -9.22 24.63
C GLU A 66 -4.26 -9.52 25.74
N PRO A 67 -4.27 -10.68 26.42
CA PRO A 67 -3.18 -11.08 27.31
C PRO A 67 -1.83 -11.17 26.62
N ALA A 68 -1.76 -11.79 25.41
CA ALA A 68 -0.53 -11.92 24.64
C ALA A 68 0.08 -10.56 24.28
N VAL A 69 -0.75 -9.59 23.87
CA VAL A 69 -0.28 -8.23 23.53
C VAL A 69 0.44 -7.60 24.73
N ARG A 70 -0.18 -7.61 25.91
CA ARG A 70 0.42 -6.98 27.09
C ARG A 70 1.70 -7.72 27.54
N GLU A 71 1.71 -9.03 27.45
CA GLU A 71 2.88 -9.84 27.80
C GLU A 71 4.04 -9.60 26.81
N ALA A 72 3.77 -9.62 25.50
CA ALA A 72 4.77 -9.37 24.47
C ALA A 72 5.36 -7.94 24.54
N MET A 73 4.50 -6.93 24.77
CA MET A 73 4.96 -5.54 24.99
C MET A 73 5.88 -5.45 26.21
N ALA A 74 5.47 -6.04 27.33
CA ALA A 74 6.27 -6.01 28.56
C ALA A 74 7.61 -6.73 28.39
N ALA A 75 7.63 -7.88 27.73
CA ALA A 75 8.84 -8.63 27.43
C ALA A 75 9.80 -7.82 26.54
N HIS A 76 9.31 -7.28 25.43
CA HIS A 76 10.14 -6.48 24.53
C HIS A 76 10.70 -5.22 25.21
N LEU A 77 9.90 -4.51 26.02
CA LEU A 77 10.40 -3.38 26.79
C LEU A 77 11.50 -3.78 27.77
N ALA A 78 11.38 -4.95 28.43
CA ALA A 78 12.39 -5.46 29.32
C ALA A 78 13.69 -5.83 28.56
N GLU A 79 13.60 -6.45 27.38
CA GLU A 79 14.75 -6.74 26.52
C GLU A 79 15.47 -5.45 26.08
N LEU A 80 14.73 -4.43 25.68
CA LEU A 80 15.30 -3.13 25.33
C LEU A 80 15.92 -2.42 26.52
N GLU A 81 15.36 -2.57 27.73
CA GLU A 81 15.94 -2.02 28.95
C GLU A 81 17.28 -2.68 29.31
N VAL A 82 17.44 -3.99 29.09
CA VAL A 82 18.72 -4.68 29.24
C VAL A 82 19.78 -4.10 28.29
N ILE A 83 19.39 -3.80 27.03
CA ILE A 83 20.27 -3.13 26.07
C ILE A 83 20.61 -1.71 26.56
N ALA A 84 19.59 -0.94 26.95
CA ALA A 84 19.73 0.47 27.34
C ALA A 84 20.64 0.65 28.57
N THR A 85 20.55 -0.28 29.54
CA THR A 85 21.26 -0.23 30.81
C THR A 85 22.56 -1.04 30.83
N ASN A 86 22.97 -1.62 29.70
CA ASN A 86 24.22 -2.38 29.60
C ASN A 86 25.42 -1.50 30.03
N PRO A 87 26.21 -1.93 31.06
CA PRO A 87 27.30 -1.15 31.59
C PRO A 87 28.52 -1.06 30.65
N GLU A 88 28.60 -1.93 29.65
CA GLU A 88 29.71 -1.90 28.68
C GLU A 88 29.53 -0.75 27.67
N PRO A 89 30.64 -0.20 27.15
CA PRO A 89 30.56 0.80 26.09
C PRO A 89 29.70 0.33 24.91
N PRO A 90 28.88 1.21 24.31
CA PRO A 90 28.03 0.86 23.16
C PRO A 90 28.88 0.39 21.97
N THR A 91 28.56 -0.78 21.44
CA THR A 91 29.12 -1.34 20.20
C THR A 91 28.00 -1.69 19.24
N PHE A 92 28.35 -1.98 17.99
CA PHE A 92 27.38 -2.48 17.00
C PHE A 92 26.69 -3.75 17.51
N GLU A 93 27.43 -4.69 18.09
CA GLU A 93 26.92 -5.98 18.57
C GLU A 93 26.01 -5.82 19.80
N ASN A 94 26.48 -5.13 20.85
CA ASN A 94 25.74 -5.03 22.10
C ASN A 94 24.63 -3.97 22.11
N THR A 95 24.41 -3.31 20.97
CA THR A 95 23.36 -2.30 20.82
C THR A 95 22.52 -2.58 19.57
N ILE A 96 23.09 -2.49 18.37
CA ILE A 96 22.30 -2.58 17.12
C ILE A 96 21.89 -4.02 16.81
N VAL A 97 22.83 -4.97 16.91
CA VAL A 97 22.53 -6.41 16.71
C VAL A 97 21.60 -6.93 17.81
N ALA A 98 21.88 -6.56 19.07
CA ALA A 98 21.00 -6.92 20.18
C ALA A 98 19.55 -6.46 19.97
N MET A 99 19.34 -5.27 19.39
CA MET A 99 18.00 -4.78 19.00
C MET A 99 17.37 -5.58 17.84
N GLN A 100 18.14 -6.30 17.01
CA GLN A 100 17.58 -7.13 15.95
C GLN A 100 16.94 -8.39 16.48
N GLY A 101 17.41 -8.92 17.61
CA GLY A 101 16.87 -10.08 18.30
C GLY A 101 15.80 -9.74 19.35
N ALA A 102 15.66 -8.46 19.72
CA ALA A 102 14.65 -8.06 20.70
C ALA A 102 13.25 -8.00 20.08
N GLY A 103 12.23 -8.45 20.81
CA GLY A 103 10.82 -8.35 20.43
C GLY A 103 10.32 -9.50 19.53
N GLU A 104 10.99 -10.61 19.43
CA GLU A 104 10.56 -11.75 18.59
C GLU A 104 9.17 -12.28 18.94
N ALA A 105 8.80 -12.30 20.22
CA ALA A 105 7.45 -12.69 20.64
C ALA A 105 6.39 -11.71 20.11
N MET A 106 6.72 -10.41 20.08
CA MET A 106 5.85 -9.38 19.52
C MET A 106 5.74 -9.51 18.01
N ASP A 107 6.85 -9.79 17.30
CA ASP A 107 6.85 -10.01 15.85
C ASP A 107 5.93 -11.19 15.47
N ARG A 108 5.99 -12.30 16.22
CA ARG A 108 5.09 -13.46 16.00
C ARG A 108 3.63 -13.10 16.25
N LEU A 109 3.36 -12.38 17.33
CA LEU A 109 2.00 -11.97 17.71
C LEU A 109 1.39 -11.03 16.66
N GLU A 110 2.18 -10.09 16.11
CA GLU A 110 1.74 -9.15 15.07
C GLU A 110 1.20 -9.87 13.83
N VAL A 111 1.72 -11.06 13.51
CA VAL A 111 1.18 -11.86 12.40
C VAL A 111 -0.26 -12.29 12.67
N TYR A 112 -0.56 -12.80 13.86
CA TYR A 112 -1.92 -13.22 14.23
C TYR A 112 -2.88 -12.02 14.30
N ILE A 113 -2.45 -10.90 14.88
CA ILE A 113 -3.22 -9.65 14.89
C ILE A 113 -3.48 -9.19 13.46
N GLY A 114 -2.48 -9.29 12.57
CA GLY A 114 -2.60 -8.98 11.15
C GLY A 114 -3.66 -9.81 10.44
N ILE A 115 -3.72 -11.11 10.72
CA ILE A 115 -4.76 -12.01 10.19
C ILE A 115 -6.15 -11.63 10.71
N TRP A 116 -6.32 -11.39 12.02
CA TRP A 116 -7.61 -10.92 12.53
C TRP A 116 -8.03 -9.56 11.98
N SER A 117 -7.10 -8.65 11.77
CA SER A 117 -7.43 -7.31 11.26
C SER A 117 -7.80 -7.29 9.77
N SER A 118 -7.19 -8.18 8.98
CA SER A 118 -7.30 -8.13 7.52
C SER A 118 -8.08 -9.29 6.90
N ASN A 119 -8.02 -10.49 7.48
CA ASN A 119 -8.56 -11.71 6.89
C ASN A 119 -9.76 -12.28 7.66
N LEU A 120 -9.84 -12.07 8.98
CA LEU A 120 -10.82 -12.68 9.88
C LEU A 120 -11.41 -11.66 10.88
N SER A 121 -11.66 -10.43 10.45
CA SER A 121 -12.16 -9.37 11.35
C SER A 121 -13.58 -9.65 11.82
N THR A 122 -13.75 -9.68 13.16
CA THR A 122 -15.06 -9.80 13.81
C THR A 122 -15.38 -8.52 14.60
N PRO A 123 -16.65 -8.27 14.97
CA PRO A 123 -16.98 -7.16 15.86
C PRO A 123 -16.19 -7.21 17.17
N GLU A 124 -16.04 -8.40 17.77
CA GLU A 124 -15.32 -8.64 19.02
C GLU A 124 -13.84 -8.29 18.89
N PHE A 125 -13.20 -8.66 17.77
CA PHE A 125 -11.81 -8.27 17.50
C PHE A 125 -11.67 -6.76 17.37
N ARG A 126 -12.58 -6.10 16.65
CA ARG A 126 -12.55 -4.64 16.48
C ARG A 126 -12.69 -3.90 17.81
N GLU A 127 -13.57 -4.37 18.71
CA GLU A 127 -13.69 -3.81 20.07
C GLU A 127 -12.41 -4.01 20.88
N GLN A 128 -11.81 -5.21 20.81
CA GLN A 128 -10.56 -5.51 21.49
C GLN A 128 -9.41 -4.65 20.96
N SER A 129 -9.29 -4.55 19.64
CA SER A 129 -8.29 -3.72 18.96
C SER A 129 -8.41 -2.23 19.36
N ALA A 130 -9.64 -1.71 19.43
CA ALA A 130 -9.89 -0.34 19.86
C ALA A 130 -9.45 -0.10 21.32
N ARG A 131 -9.65 -1.08 22.22
CA ARG A 131 -9.15 -0.99 23.61
C ARG A 131 -7.62 -1.01 23.69
N LEU A 132 -6.97 -1.78 22.82
CA LEU A 132 -5.50 -1.94 22.81
C LEU A 132 -4.76 -0.78 22.11
N ALA A 133 -5.41 -0.04 21.21
CA ALA A 133 -4.77 1.02 20.43
C ALA A 133 -4.02 2.07 21.28
N PRO A 134 -4.56 2.57 22.42
CA PRO A 134 -3.82 3.48 23.30
C PRO A 134 -2.58 2.81 23.95
N GLU A 135 -2.66 1.49 24.26
CA GLU A 135 -1.56 0.74 24.85
C GLU A 135 -0.41 0.58 23.84
N PHE A 136 -0.73 0.27 22.58
CA PHE A 136 0.25 0.26 21.47
C PHE A 136 0.93 1.62 21.29
N SER A 137 0.17 2.70 21.32
CA SER A 137 0.73 4.06 21.18
C SER A 137 1.66 4.41 22.35
N ALA A 138 1.29 4.05 23.57
CA ALA A 138 2.13 4.26 24.76
C ALA A 138 3.42 3.43 24.71
N TYR A 139 3.32 2.18 24.29
CA TYR A 139 4.43 1.25 24.11
C TYR A 139 5.44 1.78 23.05
N GLU A 140 4.99 2.18 21.87
CA GLU A 140 5.83 2.82 20.86
C GLU A 140 6.54 4.06 21.41
N THR A 141 5.79 4.91 22.12
CA THR A 141 6.34 6.12 22.73
C THR A 141 7.44 5.80 23.74
N GLN A 142 7.25 4.78 24.58
CA GLN A 142 8.27 4.34 25.54
C GLN A 142 9.56 3.90 24.87
N ILE A 143 9.48 3.17 23.75
CA ILE A 143 10.64 2.74 22.97
C ILE A 143 11.38 3.94 22.42
N ILE A 144 10.69 4.82 21.71
CA ILE A 144 11.30 5.97 21.01
C ILE A 144 11.86 7.00 21.99
N GLN A 145 11.21 7.21 23.13
CA GLN A 145 11.65 8.19 24.13
C GLN A 145 12.60 7.63 25.18
N ASN A 146 13.05 6.37 25.06
CA ASN A 146 14.05 5.81 25.94
C ASN A 146 15.41 6.48 25.68
N GLU A 147 15.78 7.42 26.56
CA GLU A 147 16.99 8.24 26.42
C GLU A 147 18.28 7.43 26.52
N ALA A 148 18.30 6.41 27.37
CA ALA A 148 19.48 5.55 27.55
C ALA A 148 19.70 4.69 26.29
N LEU A 149 18.64 4.11 25.74
CA LEU A 149 18.71 3.37 24.48
C LEU A 149 19.16 4.26 23.32
N PHE A 150 18.55 5.44 23.17
CA PHE A 150 18.91 6.37 22.10
C PHE A 150 20.34 6.87 22.23
N ALA A 151 20.84 7.14 23.46
CA ALA A 151 22.24 7.52 23.67
C ALA A 151 23.21 6.44 23.20
N ARG A 152 22.88 5.15 23.41
CA ARG A 152 23.71 4.04 22.90
C ARG A 152 23.67 3.94 21.38
N ILE A 153 22.48 4.07 20.75
CA ILE A 153 22.33 4.10 19.29
C ILE A 153 23.16 5.24 18.68
N LYS A 154 23.07 6.42 19.27
CA LYS A 154 23.82 7.63 18.84
C LYS A 154 25.34 7.42 18.97
N ALA A 155 25.79 6.85 20.07
CA ALA A 155 27.21 6.56 20.28
C ALA A 155 27.75 5.57 19.23
N VAL A 156 26.99 4.53 18.85
CA VAL A 156 27.37 3.62 17.75
C VAL A 156 27.38 4.35 16.41
N LYS A 157 26.40 5.20 16.14
CA LYS A 157 26.31 6.00 14.89
C LYS A 157 27.48 6.96 14.73
N GLU A 158 27.94 7.57 15.83
CA GLU A 158 29.03 8.54 15.85
C GLU A 158 30.40 7.88 16.02
N SER A 159 30.46 6.55 16.26
CA SER A 159 31.71 5.83 16.45
C SER A 159 32.58 5.83 15.18
N PRO A 160 33.90 6.13 15.29
CA PRO A 160 34.84 5.95 14.19
C PRO A 160 34.91 4.52 13.64
N GLU A 161 34.56 3.51 14.45
CA GLU A 161 34.56 2.10 14.05
C GLU A 161 33.51 1.80 13.00
N LEU A 162 32.41 2.58 12.96
CA LEU A 162 31.34 2.40 11.98
C LEU A 162 31.86 2.47 10.54
N ALA A 163 32.83 3.34 10.26
CA ALA A 163 33.43 3.48 8.92
C ALA A 163 34.18 2.22 8.43
N SER A 164 34.56 1.32 9.35
CA SER A 164 35.26 0.07 9.02
C SER A 164 34.30 -1.13 8.85
N ARG A 165 33.03 -0.96 9.16
CA ARG A 165 31.98 -1.96 9.03
C ARG A 165 31.55 -2.16 7.58
N SER A 166 30.88 -3.27 7.31
CA SER A 166 30.28 -3.51 6.00
C SER A 166 29.23 -2.44 5.64
N ALA A 167 28.94 -2.29 4.35
CA ALA A 167 27.93 -1.35 3.89
C ALA A 167 26.55 -1.62 4.51
N ASP A 168 26.19 -2.89 4.64
CA ASP A 168 24.92 -3.34 5.24
C ASP A 168 24.82 -2.96 6.72
N GLU A 169 25.92 -3.14 7.48
CA GLU A 169 25.97 -2.77 8.90
C GLU A 169 25.89 -1.24 9.06
N GLN A 170 26.62 -0.48 8.24
CA GLN A 170 26.52 0.99 8.24
C GLN A 170 25.10 1.46 7.89
N ARG A 171 24.46 0.81 6.92
CA ARG A 171 23.08 1.09 6.55
C ARG A 171 22.12 0.77 7.68
N LEU A 172 22.26 -0.39 8.33
CA LEU A 172 21.44 -0.78 9.48
C LEU A 172 21.51 0.24 10.62
N VAL A 173 22.72 0.65 11.00
CA VAL A 173 22.94 1.69 12.03
C VAL A 173 22.21 2.98 11.63
N THR A 174 22.35 3.38 10.37
CA THR A 174 21.69 4.59 9.86
C THR A 174 20.18 4.50 9.96
N LEU A 175 19.59 3.37 9.52
CA LEU A 175 18.14 3.17 9.57
C LEU A 175 17.60 3.13 11.00
N VAL A 176 18.32 2.50 11.93
CA VAL A 176 17.94 2.47 13.35
C VAL A 176 18.03 3.88 13.95
N PHE A 177 19.13 4.59 13.76
CA PHE A 177 19.29 5.95 14.25
C PHE A 177 18.22 6.90 13.70
N ASP A 178 18.00 6.89 12.39
CA ASP A 178 17.00 7.74 11.73
C ASP A 178 15.58 7.47 12.23
N ARG A 179 15.25 6.21 12.54
CA ARG A 179 13.94 5.87 13.13
C ARG A 179 13.72 6.64 14.44
N PHE A 180 14.67 6.67 15.34
CA PHE A 180 14.55 7.35 16.62
C PHE A 180 14.62 8.87 16.48
N ALA A 181 15.64 9.38 15.79
CA ALA A 181 15.86 10.82 15.64
C ALA A 181 14.67 11.51 14.95
N ARG A 182 14.15 10.92 13.90
CA ARG A 182 13.01 11.46 13.13
C ARG A 182 11.68 11.42 13.89
N GLN A 183 11.60 10.66 14.97
CA GLN A 183 10.43 10.61 15.86
C GLN A 183 10.66 11.39 17.17
N GLY A 184 11.68 12.26 17.21
CA GLY A 184 11.89 13.22 18.28
C GLY A 184 12.70 12.70 19.46
N ALA A 185 13.41 11.57 19.32
CA ALA A 185 14.27 11.05 20.41
C ALA A 185 15.37 12.04 20.84
N ASP A 186 15.86 12.90 19.92
CA ASP A 186 16.92 13.89 20.16
C ASP A 186 16.38 15.26 20.63
N LEU A 187 15.06 15.39 20.83
CA LEU A 187 14.45 16.61 21.37
C LEU A 187 14.72 16.74 22.87
N ASP A 188 14.79 17.98 23.36
CA ASP A 188 14.78 18.24 24.79
C ASP A 188 13.41 17.93 25.45
N ALA A 189 13.31 18.03 26.76
CA ALA A 189 12.12 17.66 27.51
C ALA A 189 10.86 18.44 27.07
N ASP A 190 11.00 19.75 26.81
CA ASP A 190 9.88 20.59 26.37
C ASP A 190 9.46 20.22 24.94
N GLY A 191 10.44 19.96 24.06
CA GLY A 191 10.21 19.49 22.71
C GLY A 191 9.52 18.13 22.67
N LYS A 192 9.96 17.16 23.48
CA LYS A 192 9.30 15.83 23.61
C LYS A 192 7.85 15.96 24.08
N ALA A 193 7.60 16.81 25.11
CA ALA A 193 6.26 17.05 25.61
C ALA A 193 5.35 17.66 24.53
N ARG A 194 5.86 18.64 23.76
CA ARG A 194 5.09 19.25 22.66
C ARG A 194 4.87 18.28 21.51
N TYR A 195 5.85 17.49 21.14
CA TYR A 195 5.74 16.43 20.13
C TYR A 195 4.61 15.45 20.50
N ALA A 196 4.58 14.97 21.75
CA ALA A 196 3.55 14.06 22.22
C ALA A 196 2.15 14.67 22.15
N GLN A 197 1.99 15.96 22.52
CA GLN A 197 0.71 16.68 22.40
C GLN A 197 0.24 16.78 20.94
N ILE A 198 1.17 17.09 20.01
CA ILE A 198 0.86 17.15 18.58
C ILE A 198 0.41 15.79 18.05
N GLN A 199 1.11 14.71 18.43
CA GLN A 199 0.76 13.35 18.00
C GLN A 199 -0.63 12.94 18.51
N ALA A 200 -0.93 13.17 19.78
CA ALA A 200 -2.25 12.87 20.35
C ALA A 200 -3.36 13.63 19.61
N ARG A 201 -3.17 14.94 19.37
CA ARG A 201 -4.18 15.75 18.68
C ARG A 201 -4.36 15.36 17.22
N LEU A 202 -3.26 15.03 16.52
CA LEU A 202 -3.33 14.53 15.14
C LEU A 202 -4.10 13.21 15.05
N ALA A 203 -3.91 12.30 16.01
CA ALA A 203 -4.66 11.04 16.04
C ALA A 203 -6.18 11.28 16.14
N GLU A 204 -6.61 12.18 17.05
CA GLU A 204 -8.02 12.57 17.17
C GLU A 204 -8.58 13.17 15.87
N LEU A 205 -7.82 14.09 15.25
CA LEU A 205 -8.25 14.75 14.02
C LEU A 205 -8.32 13.81 12.81
N HIS A 206 -7.41 12.86 12.70
CA HIS A 206 -7.43 11.86 11.64
C HIS A 206 -8.65 10.95 11.73
N ASP A 207 -9.00 10.55 12.95
CA ASP A 207 -10.19 9.75 13.22
C ASP A 207 -11.48 10.52 12.92
N GLU A 208 -11.58 11.76 13.41
CA GLU A 208 -12.72 12.62 13.14
C GLU A 208 -12.89 12.90 11.65
N PHE A 209 -11.79 13.13 10.91
CA PHE A 209 -11.81 13.29 9.46
C PHE A 209 -12.37 12.04 8.78
N GLY A 210 -11.87 10.86 9.14
CA GLY A 210 -12.34 9.59 8.58
C GLY A 210 -13.83 9.37 8.81
N ASN A 211 -14.31 9.64 10.02
CA ASN A 211 -15.72 9.48 10.41
C ASN A 211 -16.64 10.44 9.65
N ARG A 212 -16.24 11.70 9.44
CA ARG A 212 -17.02 12.68 8.67
C ARG A 212 -17.15 12.29 7.21
N VAL A 213 -16.05 11.87 6.58
CA VAL A 213 -16.07 11.40 5.19
C VAL A 213 -16.92 10.13 5.04
N LEU A 214 -16.81 9.19 5.99
CA LEU A 214 -17.63 7.98 6.02
C LEU A 214 -19.13 8.30 6.12
N ALA A 215 -19.52 9.25 6.96
CA ALA A 215 -20.90 9.69 7.08
C ALA A 215 -21.47 10.25 5.76
N ASP A 216 -20.63 10.93 4.97
CA ASP A 216 -21.03 11.37 3.62
C ASP A 216 -21.05 10.20 2.60
N GLU A 217 -20.24 9.17 2.77
CA GLU A 217 -20.31 7.94 1.96
C GLU A 217 -21.59 7.13 2.23
N GLU A 218 -22.16 7.24 3.42
CA GLU A 218 -23.42 6.61 3.79
C GLU A 218 -24.65 7.34 3.21
N ARG A 219 -24.50 8.55 2.66
CA ARG A 219 -25.57 9.23 1.90
C ARG A 219 -25.90 8.42 0.67
N THR A 220 -27.18 8.30 0.36
CA THR A 220 -27.63 7.51 -0.77
C THR A 220 -28.55 8.30 -1.68
N ILE A 221 -28.57 7.91 -2.95
CA ILE A 221 -29.54 8.43 -3.92
C ILE A 221 -30.53 7.31 -4.23
N GLU A 222 -31.80 7.55 -3.94
CA GLU A 222 -32.89 6.62 -4.35
C GLU A 222 -33.25 6.87 -5.81
N LEU A 223 -33.40 5.77 -6.57
CA LEU A 223 -33.73 5.74 -7.99
C LEU A 223 -35.01 4.94 -8.21
N GLY A 224 -35.87 5.44 -9.10
CA GLY A 224 -37.04 4.72 -9.59
C GLY A 224 -36.76 3.84 -10.83
N PRO A 225 -37.72 3.08 -11.30
CA PRO A 225 -37.57 2.28 -12.54
C PRO A 225 -37.21 3.13 -13.77
N GLU A 226 -37.67 4.38 -13.81
CA GLU A 226 -37.43 5.33 -14.90
C GLU A 226 -35.99 5.85 -14.94
N ASP A 227 -35.25 5.74 -13.84
CA ASP A 227 -33.90 6.28 -13.66
C ASP A 227 -32.80 5.29 -14.10
N LEU A 228 -33.17 4.07 -14.48
CA LEU A 228 -32.25 2.96 -14.72
C LEU A 228 -31.74 2.88 -16.17
N GLY A 229 -32.06 3.86 -17.01
CA GLY A 229 -31.67 3.88 -18.42
C GLY A 229 -30.16 3.68 -18.61
N GLY A 230 -29.77 2.71 -19.46
CA GLY A 230 -28.39 2.42 -19.82
C GLY A 230 -27.58 1.61 -18.79
N LEU A 231 -28.04 1.48 -17.54
CA LEU A 231 -27.30 0.76 -16.50
C LEU A 231 -27.26 -0.76 -16.78
N PRO A 232 -26.11 -1.43 -16.57
CA PRO A 232 -26.00 -2.89 -16.71
C PRO A 232 -26.91 -3.64 -15.74
N ASP A 233 -27.42 -4.83 -16.14
CA ASP A 233 -28.34 -5.62 -15.32
C ASP A 233 -27.68 -6.08 -14.00
N SER A 234 -26.41 -6.44 -14.03
CA SER A 234 -25.63 -6.77 -12.83
C SER A 234 -25.56 -5.60 -11.85
N PHE A 235 -25.34 -4.39 -12.34
CA PHE A 235 -25.29 -3.19 -11.51
C PHE A 235 -26.66 -2.86 -10.91
N LYS A 236 -27.74 -2.95 -11.72
CA LYS A 236 -29.12 -2.78 -11.24
C LYS A 236 -29.45 -3.79 -10.14
N ALA A 237 -29.05 -5.05 -10.32
CA ALA A 237 -29.28 -6.09 -9.33
C ALA A 237 -28.55 -5.81 -8.01
N ALA A 238 -27.32 -5.30 -8.07
CA ALA A 238 -26.49 -5.01 -6.90
C ALA A 238 -27.04 -3.87 -6.02
N ILE A 239 -27.69 -2.87 -6.60
CA ILE A 239 -28.23 -1.71 -5.88
C ILE A 239 -29.74 -1.77 -5.63
N LYS A 240 -30.43 -2.84 -6.03
CA LYS A 240 -31.89 -3.00 -5.83
C LYS A 240 -32.21 -3.35 -4.38
N ARG A 241 -33.19 -2.68 -3.77
CA ARG A 241 -33.77 -3.10 -2.48
C ARG A 241 -34.53 -4.44 -2.66
N PRO A 242 -34.33 -5.41 -1.76
CA PRO A 242 -34.91 -6.75 -1.94
C PRO A 242 -36.42 -6.78 -2.12
N ASP A 243 -37.17 -5.93 -1.43
CA ASP A 243 -38.64 -5.98 -1.33
C ASP A 243 -39.35 -4.75 -1.94
N ALA A 244 -38.65 -3.99 -2.80
CA ALA A 244 -39.22 -2.77 -3.39
C ALA A 244 -38.71 -2.52 -4.82
N GLU A 245 -39.53 -1.84 -5.62
CA GLU A 245 -39.09 -1.30 -6.93
C GLU A 245 -38.37 0.03 -6.74
N VAL A 246 -37.32 -0.03 -5.89
CA VAL A 246 -36.41 1.10 -5.55
C VAL A 246 -34.98 0.61 -5.60
N TRP A 247 -34.11 1.38 -6.21
CA TRP A 247 -32.69 1.15 -6.27
C TRP A 247 -31.98 2.22 -5.42
N VAL A 248 -31.01 1.80 -4.63
CA VAL A 248 -30.30 2.69 -3.70
C VAL A 248 -28.85 2.77 -4.12
N LEU A 249 -28.45 3.91 -4.65
CA LEU A 249 -27.09 4.17 -5.08
C LEU A 249 -26.29 4.72 -3.91
N PRO A 250 -25.26 3.98 -3.39
CA PRO A 250 -24.38 4.49 -2.35
C PRO A 250 -23.41 5.55 -2.91
N ASN A 251 -22.97 6.47 -2.04
CA ASN A 251 -22.05 7.56 -2.40
C ASN A 251 -20.59 7.11 -2.39
N THR A 252 -20.28 6.00 -3.03
CA THR A 252 -18.97 5.39 -3.15
C THR A 252 -18.43 5.45 -4.57
N ARG A 253 -17.11 5.36 -4.77
CA ARG A 253 -16.53 5.33 -6.11
C ARG A 253 -17.00 4.12 -6.92
N SER A 254 -17.10 2.95 -6.30
CA SER A 254 -17.57 1.71 -6.94
C SER A 254 -19.00 1.79 -7.47
N ALA A 255 -19.83 2.67 -6.93
CA ALA A 255 -21.17 2.94 -7.42
C ALA A 255 -21.23 4.13 -8.38
N MET A 256 -20.49 5.21 -8.10
CA MET A 256 -20.46 6.42 -8.92
C MET A 256 -19.85 6.16 -10.31
N ASP A 257 -18.70 5.50 -10.39
CA ASP A 257 -18.00 5.26 -11.67
C ASP A 257 -18.85 4.49 -12.68
N PRO A 258 -19.47 3.31 -12.35
CA PRO A 258 -20.39 2.64 -13.28
C PRO A 258 -21.64 3.47 -13.61
N PHE A 259 -22.19 4.20 -12.63
CA PHE A 259 -23.36 5.04 -12.89
C PHE A 259 -23.05 6.15 -13.90
N LEU A 260 -21.94 6.88 -13.73
CA LEU A 260 -21.50 7.91 -14.66
C LEU A 260 -21.10 7.35 -16.04
N THR A 261 -20.65 6.10 -16.09
CA THR A 261 -20.24 5.44 -17.33
C THR A 261 -21.45 5.03 -18.20
N TYR A 262 -22.49 4.49 -17.56
CA TYR A 262 -23.56 3.81 -18.30
C TYR A 262 -24.91 4.53 -18.29
N SER A 263 -25.24 5.32 -17.24
CA SER A 263 -26.55 5.98 -17.17
C SER A 263 -26.78 6.94 -18.32
N THR A 264 -27.94 6.78 -19.01
CA THR A 264 -28.39 7.71 -20.04
C THR A 264 -28.95 9.02 -19.50
N GLU A 265 -29.30 9.03 -18.20
CA GLU A 265 -29.97 10.15 -17.53
C GLU A 265 -28.95 11.23 -17.10
N ARG A 266 -28.69 12.20 -17.99
CA ARG A 266 -27.68 13.24 -17.78
C ARG A 266 -27.86 14.03 -16.48
N GLY A 267 -29.09 14.37 -16.12
CA GLY A 267 -29.38 15.11 -14.89
C GLY A 267 -29.05 14.31 -13.64
N LEU A 268 -29.24 12.98 -13.71
CA LEU A 268 -28.85 12.09 -12.61
C LEU A 268 -27.32 11.90 -12.56
N ARG A 269 -26.63 11.81 -13.71
CA ARG A 269 -25.16 11.82 -13.72
C ARG A 269 -24.61 13.07 -13.03
N GLU A 270 -25.14 14.26 -13.32
CA GLU A 270 -24.75 15.50 -12.65
C GLU A 270 -25.00 15.43 -11.13
N LYS A 271 -26.19 14.96 -10.71
CA LYS A 271 -26.53 14.82 -9.29
C LYS A 271 -25.58 13.87 -8.55
N VAL A 272 -25.34 12.69 -9.12
CA VAL A 272 -24.42 11.68 -8.55
C VAL A 272 -22.98 12.20 -8.48
N TRP A 273 -22.53 12.86 -9.56
CA TRP A 273 -21.21 13.46 -9.60
C TRP A 273 -21.03 14.55 -8.53
N ARG A 274 -22.00 15.43 -8.36
CA ARG A 274 -21.95 16.49 -7.36
C ARG A 274 -21.92 15.91 -5.95
N GLU A 275 -22.79 14.97 -5.65
CA GLU A 275 -22.85 14.33 -4.34
C GLU A 275 -21.52 13.65 -3.99
N TYR A 276 -20.95 12.92 -4.94
CA TYR A 276 -19.67 12.22 -4.74
C TYR A 276 -18.49 13.18 -4.49
N TYR A 277 -18.35 14.21 -5.33
CA TYR A 277 -17.21 15.12 -5.22
C TYR A 277 -17.38 16.25 -4.19
N SER A 278 -18.54 16.36 -3.55
CA SER A 278 -18.78 17.30 -2.44
C SER A 278 -18.62 16.68 -1.06
N ARG A 279 -18.23 15.40 -0.97
CA ARG A 279 -18.01 14.76 0.33
C ARG A 279 -17.01 15.57 1.18
N GLY A 280 -17.31 15.78 2.45
CA GLY A 280 -16.54 16.59 3.36
C GLY A 280 -16.56 18.10 3.09
N ASP A 281 -17.41 18.57 2.12
CA ASP A 281 -17.46 19.98 1.67
C ASP A 281 -18.91 20.46 1.42
N HIS A 282 -19.83 20.01 2.29
CA HIS A 282 -21.25 20.40 2.22
C HIS A 282 -21.58 21.65 3.08
N GLY A 283 -20.64 22.14 3.88
CA GLY A 283 -20.87 23.23 4.85
C GLY A 283 -21.80 22.84 6.00
N ASP A 284 -21.89 21.55 6.31
CA ASP A 284 -22.67 20.96 7.39
C ASP A 284 -21.74 20.37 8.49
N ASP A 285 -22.32 19.56 9.38
CA ASP A 285 -21.57 18.96 10.51
C ASP A 285 -20.49 17.96 10.03
N HIS A 286 -20.56 17.51 8.76
CA HIS A 286 -19.55 16.63 8.16
C HIS A 286 -18.47 17.38 7.37
N ASP A 287 -18.50 18.72 7.35
CA ASP A 287 -17.46 19.51 6.68
C ASP A 287 -16.09 19.28 7.32
N THR A 288 -15.09 18.97 6.50
CA THR A 288 -13.73 18.60 6.96
C THR A 288 -12.72 19.74 6.85
N ASN A 289 -13.06 20.87 6.21
CA ASN A 289 -12.11 21.94 5.91
C ASN A 289 -11.41 22.50 7.16
N ALA A 290 -12.13 22.67 8.28
CA ALA A 290 -11.54 23.13 9.53
C ALA A 290 -10.56 22.09 10.12
N LEU A 291 -10.88 20.79 10.04
CA LEU A 291 -9.99 19.73 10.50
C LEU A 291 -8.70 19.70 9.66
N ILE A 292 -8.81 19.81 8.35
CA ILE A 292 -7.66 19.86 7.42
C ILE A 292 -6.73 21.01 7.77
N ALA A 293 -7.28 22.20 8.01
CA ALA A 293 -6.49 23.38 8.39
C ALA A 293 -5.70 23.13 9.68
N GLU A 294 -6.33 22.53 10.71
CA GLU A 294 -5.68 22.20 11.98
C GLU A 294 -4.61 21.08 11.78
N ILE A 295 -4.91 20.02 11.02
CA ILE A 295 -3.98 18.94 10.71
C ILE A 295 -2.72 19.52 10.03
N LEU A 296 -2.88 20.36 9.02
CA LEU A 296 -1.75 20.97 8.30
C LEU A 296 -0.90 21.85 9.23
N GLN A 297 -1.50 22.63 10.12
CA GLN A 297 -0.79 23.45 11.10
C GLN A 297 0.04 22.60 12.07
N LEU A 298 -0.56 21.55 12.64
CA LEU A 298 0.13 20.64 13.56
C LEU A 298 1.27 19.88 12.87
N ARG A 299 1.08 19.42 11.65
CA ARG A 299 2.12 18.79 10.83
C ARG A 299 3.27 19.74 10.53
N HIS A 300 2.97 20.99 10.20
CA HIS A 300 3.97 22.02 9.98
C HIS A 300 4.76 22.32 11.26
N GLU A 301 4.07 22.51 12.39
CA GLU A 301 4.69 22.75 13.70
C GLU A 301 5.61 21.58 14.10
N ARG A 302 5.15 20.35 13.95
CA ARG A 302 5.96 19.16 14.22
C ARG A 302 7.22 19.11 13.36
N ALA A 303 7.11 19.41 12.07
CA ALA A 303 8.28 19.46 11.20
C ALA A 303 9.28 20.54 11.64
N LYS A 304 8.79 21.71 12.04
CA LYS A 304 9.63 22.78 12.59
C LYS A 304 10.32 22.36 13.89
N LEU A 305 9.60 21.70 14.79
CA LEU A 305 10.14 21.18 16.04
C LEU A 305 11.29 20.20 15.79
N LEU A 306 11.20 19.38 14.74
CA LEU A 306 12.21 18.44 14.28
C LEU A 306 13.33 19.09 13.43
N GLY A 307 13.31 20.43 13.24
CA GLY A 307 14.34 21.16 12.50
C GLY A 307 14.15 21.24 10.99
N TYR A 308 13.01 20.81 10.45
CA TYR A 308 12.73 20.83 9.01
C TYR A 308 12.00 22.11 8.58
N PRO A 309 12.19 22.57 7.33
CA PRO A 309 11.52 23.76 6.82
C PRO A 309 10.00 23.60 6.66
N ASN A 310 9.52 22.39 6.40
CA ASN A 310 8.11 22.04 6.27
C ASN A 310 7.91 20.52 6.39
N TYR A 311 6.66 20.09 6.43
CA TYR A 311 6.31 18.68 6.59
C TYR A 311 6.79 17.80 5.43
N ALA A 312 6.65 18.26 4.18
CA ALA A 312 7.09 17.51 3.02
C ALA A 312 8.60 17.25 3.02
N SER A 313 9.42 18.23 3.44
CA SER A 313 10.87 18.05 3.57
C SER A 313 11.23 16.97 4.60
N TRP A 314 10.53 16.94 5.74
CA TRP A 314 10.70 15.88 6.73
C TRP A 314 10.27 14.51 6.17
N ARG A 315 9.13 14.44 5.49
CA ARG A 315 8.61 13.16 4.97
C ARG A 315 9.48 12.56 3.86
N LEU A 316 10.03 13.39 2.98
CA LEU A 316 10.74 12.93 1.78
C LEU A 316 12.23 12.63 1.99
N GLU A 317 12.83 13.08 3.09
CA GLU A 317 14.26 12.89 3.35
C GLU A 317 14.72 11.43 3.24
N ASN A 318 13.94 10.49 3.76
CA ASN A 318 14.22 9.06 3.72
C ASN A 318 13.56 8.32 2.55
N ARG A 319 13.10 9.05 1.51
CA ARG A 319 12.49 8.50 0.28
C ARG A 319 13.51 8.56 -0.87
N MET A 320 13.20 7.92 -2.01
CA MET A 320 14.02 8.06 -3.22
C MET A 320 14.03 9.49 -3.76
N ALA A 321 12.91 10.18 -3.68
CA ALA A 321 12.81 11.58 -4.09
C ALA A 321 13.71 12.51 -3.28
N LYS A 322 13.96 12.24 -2.00
CA LYS A 322 14.77 13.00 -1.04
C LYS A 322 14.22 14.41 -0.74
N THR A 323 13.68 15.13 -1.71
CA THR A 323 13.19 16.49 -1.53
C THR A 323 11.85 16.73 -2.25
N PRO A 324 11.02 17.67 -1.74
CA PRO A 324 9.77 18.06 -2.40
C PRO A 324 9.96 18.57 -3.82
N GLU A 325 11.07 19.28 -4.08
CA GLU A 325 11.38 19.85 -5.39
C GLU A 325 11.60 18.75 -6.45
N ARG A 326 12.26 17.65 -6.10
CA ARG A 326 12.46 16.51 -7.03
C ARG A 326 11.13 15.80 -7.33
N ALA A 327 10.30 15.57 -6.33
CA ALA A 327 8.97 14.99 -6.53
C ALA A 327 8.10 15.89 -7.41
N ARG A 328 8.08 17.22 -7.13
CA ARG A 328 7.35 18.20 -7.95
C ARG A 328 7.89 18.24 -9.38
N ALA A 329 9.20 18.27 -9.56
CA ALA A 329 9.81 18.32 -10.90
C ALA A 329 9.42 17.12 -11.75
N LEU A 330 9.34 15.90 -11.17
CA LEU A 330 8.86 14.73 -11.87
C LEU A 330 7.41 14.87 -12.30
N MET A 331 6.50 15.22 -11.37
CA MET A 331 5.08 15.39 -11.68
C MET A 331 4.85 16.47 -12.75
N MET A 332 5.58 17.58 -12.66
CA MET A 332 5.49 18.68 -13.62
C MET A 332 6.06 18.37 -15.01
N LYS A 333 6.89 17.34 -15.17
CA LYS A 333 7.28 16.84 -16.50
C LYS A 333 6.15 16.11 -17.19
N VAL A 334 5.32 15.40 -16.47
CA VAL A 334 4.19 14.61 -17.01
C VAL A 334 2.95 15.46 -17.21
N TRP A 335 2.71 16.44 -16.34
CA TRP A 335 1.49 17.24 -16.29
C TRP A 335 1.08 17.90 -17.64
N PRO A 336 1.97 18.60 -18.38
CA PRO A 336 1.58 19.26 -19.63
C PRO A 336 1.06 18.28 -20.69
N SER A 337 1.66 17.11 -20.82
CA SER A 337 1.22 16.09 -21.77
C SER A 337 -0.11 15.47 -21.34
N ALA A 338 -0.30 15.19 -20.06
CA ALA A 338 -1.57 14.68 -19.55
C ALA A 338 -2.74 15.62 -19.87
N ILE A 339 -2.61 16.93 -19.56
CA ILE A 339 -3.67 17.90 -19.85
C ILE A 339 -3.86 18.16 -21.35
N ALA A 340 -2.81 18.00 -22.17
CA ALA A 340 -2.95 18.09 -23.63
C ALA A 340 -3.77 16.91 -24.18
N THR A 341 -3.47 15.69 -23.72
CA THR A 341 -4.20 14.48 -24.08
C THR A 341 -5.67 14.54 -23.62
N VAL A 342 -5.96 15.07 -22.41
CA VAL A 342 -7.36 15.32 -21.98
C VAL A 342 -8.13 16.17 -23.01
N LYS A 343 -7.51 17.22 -23.57
CA LYS A 343 -8.18 18.05 -24.58
C LYS A 343 -8.52 17.28 -25.85
N GLU A 344 -7.66 16.35 -26.26
CA GLU A 344 -7.90 15.47 -27.40
C GLU A 344 -9.02 14.45 -27.08
N GLU A 345 -9.01 13.86 -25.89
CA GLU A 345 -10.03 12.97 -25.40
C GLU A 345 -11.39 13.68 -25.35
N VAL A 346 -11.47 14.87 -24.77
CA VAL A 346 -12.70 15.69 -24.73
C VAL A 346 -13.17 16.06 -26.14
N ALA A 347 -12.27 16.40 -27.06
CA ALA A 347 -12.65 16.68 -28.43
C ALA A 347 -13.23 15.47 -29.17
N ALA A 348 -12.72 14.26 -28.88
CA ALA A 348 -13.27 13.02 -29.41
C ALA A 348 -14.67 12.73 -28.85
N MET A 349 -14.89 12.94 -27.56
CA MET A 349 -16.20 12.82 -26.90
C MET A 349 -17.19 13.84 -27.44
N GLN A 350 -16.79 15.11 -27.60
CA GLN A 350 -17.66 16.16 -28.13
C GLN A 350 -18.13 15.83 -29.55
N LYS A 351 -17.27 15.24 -30.39
CA LYS A 351 -17.69 14.78 -31.74
C LYS A 351 -18.78 13.74 -31.70
N ILE A 352 -18.80 12.85 -30.69
CA ILE A 352 -19.88 11.88 -30.53
C ILE A 352 -21.15 12.59 -30.07
N ALA A 353 -21.07 13.45 -29.05
CA ALA A 353 -22.21 14.22 -28.57
C ALA A 353 -22.86 15.07 -29.66
N ASP A 354 -22.07 15.71 -30.54
CA ASP A 354 -22.54 16.48 -31.65
C ASP A 354 -23.21 15.61 -32.71
N ALA A 355 -22.65 14.45 -33.04
CA ALA A 355 -23.23 13.49 -33.98
C ALA A 355 -24.57 12.93 -33.48
N GLU A 356 -24.73 12.73 -32.18
CA GLU A 356 -25.96 12.35 -31.51
C GLU A 356 -26.97 13.50 -31.37
N LYS A 357 -26.56 14.72 -31.74
CA LYS A 357 -27.36 15.95 -31.55
C LYS A 357 -27.77 16.18 -30.09
N ALA A 358 -26.89 15.85 -29.16
CA ALA A 358 -27.15 15.97 -27.73
C ALA A 358 -27.30 17.43 -27.26
N GLY A 359 -26.75 18.41 -28.03
CA GLY A 359 -26.86 19.86 -27.74
C GLY A 359 -26.13 20.26 -26.43
N ILE A 360 -25.06 19.56 -26.08
CA ILE A 360 -24.30 19.79 -24.85
C ILE A 360 -22.86 20.13 -25.16
N THR A 361 -22.20 20.79 -24.21
CA THR A 361 -20.74 20.77 -24.05
C THR A 361 -20.40 19.72 -23.00
N ILE A 362 -19.32 18.97 -23.23
CA ILE A 362 -18.85 17.94 -22.27
C ILE A 362 -18.50 18.62 -20.94
N GLU A 363 -19.13 18.14 -19.89
CA GLU A 363 -18.91 18.55 -18.50
C GLU A 363 -18.35 17.36 -17.70
N PRO A 364 -17.86 17.54 -16.46
CA PRO A 364 -17.24 16.44 -15.68
C PRO A 364 -18.13 15.20 -15.54
N TRP A 365 -19.44 15.39 -15.39
CA TRP A 365 -20.41 14.27 -15.27
C TRP A 365 -20.75 13.60 -16.60
N ASP A 366 -20.31 14.15 -17.73
CA ASP A 366 -20.45 13.56 -19.06
C ASP A 366 -19.22 12.76 -19.49
N TYR A 367 -18.08 13.00 -18.84
CA TYR A 367 -16.77 12.51 -19.28
C TYR A 367 -16.79 10.97 -19.42
N ARG A 368 -17.10 10.23 -18.34
CA ARG A 368 -17.06 8.76 -18.33
C ARG A 368 -18.06 8.16 -19.33
N PHE A 369 -19.23 8.75 -19.45
CA PHE A 369 -20.27 8.31 -20.40
C PHE A 369 -19.81 8.41 -21.85
N TYR A 370 -19.24 9.54 -22.25
CA TYR A 370 -18.78 9.71 -23.62
C TYR A 370 -17.42 9.05 -23.87
N ALA A 371 -16.56 8.93 -22.88
CA ALA A 371 -15.32 8.16 -22.96
C ALA A 371 -15.61 6.70 -23.29
N GLU A 372 -16.62 6.07 -22.64
CA GLU A 372 -17.03 4.70 -22.93
C GLU A 372 -17.53 4.56 -24.38
N LYS A 373 -18.31 5.52 -24.89
CA LYS A 373 -18.73 5.52 -26.30
C LYS A 373 -17.55 5.64 -27.27
N VAL A 374 -16.52 6.45 -26.92
CA VAL A 374 -15.27 6.51 -27.69
C VAL A 374 -14.56 5.16 -27.66
N ARG A 375 -14.44 4.53 -26.48
CA ARG A 375 -13.81 3.23 -26.29
C ARG A 375 -14.46 2.15 -27.16
N GLN A 376 -15.77 2.01 -27.05
CA GLN A 376 -16.55 1.03 -27.84
C GLN A 376 -16.39 1.25 -29.35
N LYS A 377 -16.45 2.51 -29.80
CA LYS A 377 -16.33 2.84 -31.21
C LYS A 377 -14.90 2.60 -31.76
N THR A 378 -13.89 2.84 -30.96
CA THR A 378 -12.49 2.83 -31.41
C THR A 378 -11.88 1.44 -31.34
N TYR A 379 -12.12 0.71 -30.24
CA TYR A 379 -11.41 -0.53 -29.96
C TYR A 379 -12.28 -1.77 -30.16
N ALA A 380 -13.62 -1.64 -30.07
CA ALA A 380 -14.54 -2.79 -30.13
C ALA A 380 -14.07 -3.96 -29.27
N LEU A 381 -13.54 -3.64 -28.06
CA LEU A 381 -13.03 -4.59 -27.09
C LEU A 381 -14.19 -4.98 -26.15
N ASP A 382 -14.53 -6.26 -26.15
CA ASP A 382 -15.49 -6.85 -25.24
C ASP A 382 -14.76 -7.44 -24.03
N SER A 383 -15.03 -6.89 -22.85
CA SER A 383 -14.42 -7.35 -21.60
C SER A 383 -14.87 -8.75 -21.20
N ASP A 384 -16.10 -9.12 -21.55
CA ASP A 384 -16.62 -10.46 -21.29
C ASP A 384 -15.97 -11.51 -22.22
N GLU A 385 -15.62 -11.13 -23.47
CA GLU A 385 -14.84 -11.98 -24.36
C GLU A 385 -13.42 -12.21 -23.78
N VAL A 386 -12.75 -11.16 -23.28
CA VAL A 386 -11.40 -11.29 -22.68
C VAL A 386 -11.42 -12.19 -21.46
N LYS A 387 -12.41 -12.05 -20.60
CA LYS A 387 -12.58 -12.80 -19.37
C LYS A 387 -12.59 -14.31 -19.57
N GLN A 388 -13.09 -14.81 -20.71
CA GLN A 388 -13.14 -16.24 -21.03
C GLN A 388 -11.77 -16.93 -21.09
N TYR A 389 -10.68 -16.13 -21.20
CA TYR A 389 -9.28 -16.61 -21.27
C TYR A 389 -8.54 -16.44 -19.95
N LEU A 390 -9.11 -15.76 -18.94
CA LEU A 390 -8.44 -15.39 -17.70
C LEU A 390 -8.93 -16.28 -16.55
N GLN A 391 -8.49 -17.53 -16.53
CA GLN A 391 -8.75 -18.47 -15.44
C GLN A 391 -7.71 -18.30 -14.34
N LEU A 392 -8.13 -18.17 -13.06
CA LEU A 392 -7.25 -17.90 -11.94
C LEU A 392 -6.13 -18.96 -11.80
N ASP A 393 -6.44 -20.24 -11.92
CA ASP A 393 -5.45 -21.32 -11.83
C ASP A 393 -4.42 -21.25 -12.96
N ALA A 394 -4.85 -20.94 -14.19
CA ALA A 394 -3.93 -20.76 -15.31
C ALA A 394 -3.04 -19.51 -15.14
N LEU A 395 -3.60 -18.43 -14.59
CA LEU A 395 -2.82 -17.23 -14.25
C LEU A 395 -1.77 -17.51 -13.17
N ARG A 396 -2.12 -18.31 -12.14
CA ARG A 396 -1.16 -18.74 -11.12
C ARG A 396 -0.01 -19.54 -11.73
N GLU A 397 -0.30 -20.50 -12.60
CA GLU A 397 0.73 -21.27 -13.30
C GLU A 397 1.59 -20.38 -14.22
N ALA A 398 0.99 -19.35 -14.84
CA ALA A 398 1.72 -18.35 -15.60
C ALA A 398 2.68 -17.54 -14.71
N MET A 399 2.23 -17.13 -13.52
CA MET A 399 3.08 -16.46 -12.54
C MET A 399 4.26 -17.34 -12.11
N PHE A 400 4.02 -18.63 -11.86
CA PHE A 400 5.08 -19.58 -11.50
C PHE A 400 6.09 -19.77 -12.66
N MET A 401 5.62 -19.81 -13.90
CA MET A 401 6.51 -19.84 -15.07
C MET A 401 7.36 -18.57 -15.18
N VAL A 402 6.76 -17.41 -14.97
CA VAL A 402 7.47 -16.12 -14.96
C VAL A 402 8.52 -16.10 -13.84
N ALA A 403 8.13 -16.47 -12.62
CA ALA A 403 9.05 -16.56 -11.48
C ALA A 403 10.20 -17.55 -11.71
N GLY A 404 9.91 -18.71 -12.31
CA GLY A 404 10.93 -19.68 -12.69
C GLY A 404 11.97 -19.14 -13.69
N LYS A 405 11.51 -18.38 -14.69
CA LYS A 405 12.39 -17.80 -15.71
C LYS A 405 13.21 -16.61 -15.22
N LEU A 406 12.63 -15.76 -14.37
CA LEU A 406 13.29 -14.52 -13.92
C LEU A 406 14.10 -14.72 -12.64
N PHE A 407 13.58 -15.51 -11.70
CA PHE A 407 14.13 -15.65 -10.35
C PHE A 407 14.74 -17.05 -10.09
N GLY A 408 14.51 -18.02 -10.98
CA GLY A 408 14.94 -19.38 -10.77
C GLY A 408 14.16 -20.13 -9.69
N PHE A 409 12.92 -19.72 -9.38
CA PHE A 409 12.08 -20.34 -8.36
C PHE A 409 11.23 -21.48 -8.93
N ALA A 410 11.04 -22.52 -8.13
CA ALA A 410 10.07 -23.59 -8.37
C ALA A 410 9.05 -23.61 -7.22
N PHE A 411 7.78 -23.85 -7.57
CA PHE A 411 6.65 -23.87 -6.63
C PHE A 411 6.06 -25.25 -6.57
N THR A 412 6.02 -25.85 -5.38
CA THR A 412 5.45 -27.18 -5.13
C THR A 412 4.30 -27.05 -4.13
N PRO A 413 3.10 -27.54 -4.44
CA PRO A 413 1.98 -27.48 -3.50
C PRO A 413 2.35 -28.22 -2.19
N VAL A 414 2.11 -27.58 -1.06
CA VAL A 414 2.22 -28.22 0.25
C VAL A 414 0.97 -29.06 0.48
N PRO A 415 1.10 -30.37 0.87
CA PRO A 415 -0.06 -31.19 1.15
C PRO A 415 -0.97 -30.57 2.20
N GLU A 416 -2.27 -30.66 1.98
CA GLU A 416 -3.28 -30.15 2.90
C GLU A 416 -3.08 -30.74 4.33
N GLY A 417 -3.16 -29.89 5.35
CA GLY A 417 -2.92 -30.27 6.74
C GLY A 417 -1.44 -30.42 7.13
N SER A 418 -0.48 -30.24 6.21
CA SER A 418 0.96 -30.30 6.54
C SER A 418 1.46 -29.05 7.23
N VAL A 419 0.83 -27.90 6.99
CA VAL A 419 1.03 -26.63 7.70
C VAL A 419 -0.32 -26.06 8.12
N PRO A 420 -0.41 -25.42 9.30
CA PRO A 420 -1.63 -24.74 9.73
C PRO A 420 -1.97 -23.57 8.80
N VAL A 421 -3.26 -23.37 8.56
CA VAL A 421 -3.80 -22.23 7.83
C VAL A 421 -4.96 -21.61 8.62
N PHE A 422 -5.14 -20.30 8.50
CA PHE A 422 -6.19 -19.58 9.24
C PHE A 422 -7.59 -19.71 8.63
N HIS A 423 -7.70 -20.21 7.39
CA HIS A 423 -8.98 -20.48 6.71
C HIS A 423 -8.82 -21.64 5.71
N PRO A 424 -9.85 -22.48 5.49
CA PRO A 424 -9.77 -23.64 4.59
C PRO A 424 -9.45 -23.28 3.12
N ASP A 425 -9.79 -22.08 2.67
CA ASP A 425 -9.52 -21.61 1.31
C ASP A 425 -8.06 -21.28 1.06
N VAL A 426 -7.27 -21.11 2.14
CA VAL A 426 -5.85 -20.77 2.02
C VAL A 426 -5.07 -21.98 1.50
N LYS A 427 -4.35 -21.77 0.40
CA LYS A 427 -3.46 -22.77 -0.18
C LYS A 427 -2.00 -22.34 0.01
N VAL A 428 -1.11 -23.33 0.12
CA VAL A 428 0.30 -23.09 0.42
C VAL A 428 1.19 -23.79 -0.59
N TRP A 429 2.24 -23.11 -1.02
CA TRP A 429 3.30 -23.68 -1.87
C TRP A 429 4.66 -23.51 -1.21
N GLU A 430 5.46 -24.57 -1.27
CA GLU A 430 6.89 -24.49 -1.01
C GLU A 430 7.57 -23.86 -2.20
N VAL A 431 8.42 -22.86 -1.93
CA VAL A 431 9.27 -22.21 -2.92
C VAL A 431 10.70 -22.69 -2.73
N THR A 432 11.28 -23.22 -3.81
CA THR A 432 12.66 -23.70 -3.84
C THR A 432 13.45 -23.04 -4.95
N ASP A 433 14.76 -22.93 -4.79
CA ASP A 433 15.66 -22.63 -5.90
C ASP A 433 15.67 -23.82 -6.88
N ALA A 434 15.26 -23.60 -8.11
CA ALA A 434 15.05 -24.65 -9.10
C ALA A 434 16.34 -25.38 -9.50
N ALA A 435 17.52 -24.73 -9.38
CA ALA A 435 18.80 -25.31 -9.76
C ALA A 435 19.36 -26.21 -8.66
N THR A 436 19.18 -25.85 -7.40
CA THR A 436 19.78 -26.51 -6.24
C THR A 436 18.79 -27.34 -5.42
N GLY A 437 17.50 -27.08 -5.56
CA GLY A 437 16.45 -27.64 -4.70
C GLY A 437 16.43 -27.07 -3.29
N LYS A 438 17.22 -26.01 -3.01
CA LYS A 438 17.27 -25.39 -1.68
C LYS A 438 15.92 -24.71 -1.38
N HIS A 439 15.41 -24.94 -0.16
CA HIS A 439 14.22 -24.25 0.34
C HIS A 439 14.47 -22.75 0.47
N VAL A 440 13.56 -21.95 -0.12
CA VAL A 440 13.58 -20.47 -0.08
C VAL A 440 12.54 -19.95 0.93
N GLY A 441 11.34 -20.51 0.89
CA GLY A 441 10.26 -20.08 1.76
C GLY A 441 8.91 -20.72 1.44
N LEU A 442 7.86 -20.19 2.05
CA LEU A 442 6.47 -20.57 1.72
C LEU A 442 5.70 -19.38 1.16
N TRP A 443 4.89 -19.67 0.15
CA TRP A 443 3.93 -18.74 -0.41
C TRP A 443 2.50 -19.21 -0.09
N TYR A 444 1.73 -18.36 0.59
CA TYR A 444 0.33 -18.59 0.94
C TYR A 444 -0.55 -17.80 -0.02
N LEU A 445 -1.65 -18.38 -0.47
CA LEU A 445 -2.66 -17.72 -1.27
C LEU A 445 -4.02 -17.79 -0.58
N ASP A 446 -4.59 -16.63 -0.27
CA ASP A 446 -5.95 -16.46 0.24
C ASP A 446 -6.81 -15.75 -0.82
N PRO A 447 -7.49 -16.50 -1.74
CA PRO A 447 -8.02 -15.89 -2.95
C PRO A 447 -9.41 -15.28 -2.78
N PHE A 448 -10.27 -15.79 -1.86
CA PHE A 448 -11.70 -15.51 -1.89
C PHE A 448 -12.15 -14.43 -0.91
N ALA A 449 -13.19 -13.69 -1.32
CA ALA A 449 -13.91 -12.77 -0.45
C ALA A 449 -14.74 -13.55 0.58
N ARG A 450 -14.81 -13.02 1.80
CA ARG A 450 -15.67 -13.55 2.87
C ARG A 450 -15.98 -12.45 3.91
N PRO A 451 -17.03 -12.64 4.74
CA PRO A 451 -17.28 -11.72 5.85
C PRO A 451 -16.05 -11.62 6.77
N GLY A 452 -15.72 -10.38 7.15
CA GLY A 452 -14.55 -10.11 8.00
C GLY A 452 -13.22 -9.99 7.25
N LYS A 453 -13.16 -10.26 5.96
CA LYS A 453 -11.97 -10.01 5.15
C LYS A 453 -12.00 -8.61 4.55
N ARG A 454 -10.88 -7.87 4.67
CA ARG A 454 -10.74 -6.54 4.11
C ARG A 454 -10.85 -6.58 2.58
N SER A 455 -11.51 -5.59 1.98
CA SER A 455 -11.61 -5.46 0.53
C SER A 455 -10.27 -5.10 -0.13
N GLY A 456 -10.18 -5.31 -1.45
CA GLY A 456 -8.96 -5.11 -2.25
C GLY A 456 -8.07 -6.34 -2.28
N ALA A 457 -6.81 -6.14 -2.67
CA ALA A 457 -5.78 -7.16 -2.65
C ALA A 457 -4.55 -6.64 -1.89
N TRP A 458 -3.74 -7.54 -1.33
CA TRP A 458 -2.52 -7.18 -0.62
C TRP A 458 -1.60 -8.38 -0.42
N ALA A 459 -0.31 -8.08 -0.24
CA ALA A 459 0.68 -9.04 0.23
C ALA A 459 1.00 -8.82 1.71
N SER A 460 1.29 -9.92 2.45
CA SER A 460 1.78 -9.87 3.83
C SER A 460 2.99 -10.76 3.99
N THR A 461 4.01 -10.28 4.69
CA THR A 461 5.17 -11.09 5.07
C THR A 461 5.00 -11.52 6.53
N TYR A 462 4.83 -12.81 6.77
CA TYR A 462 4.70 -13.37 8.11
C TYR A 462 6.06 -13.54 8.79
N ARG A 463 7.10 -13.86 8.01
CA ARG A 463 8.49 -13.94 8.47
C ARG A 463 9.41 -13.45 7.38
N SER A 464 10.28 -12.49 7.69
CA SER A 464 11.33 -12.03 6.79
C SER A 464 12.55 -12.94 6.85
N SER A 465 13.20 -13.16 5.69
CA SER A 465 14.47 -13.89 5.66
C SER A 465 15.63 -13.06 6.21
N HIS A 466 16.58 -13.72 6.88
CA HIS A 466 17.83 -13.12 7.33
C HIS A 466 18.86 -14.22 7.71
N THR A 467 20.10 -13.81 7.98
CA THR A 467 21.19 -14.75 8.27
C THR A 467 22.02 -14.40 9.51
N TYR A 468 21.68 -13.33 10.26
CA TYR A 468 22.52 -12.84 11.37
C TYR A 468 22.62 -13.83 12.55
N ASP A 469 21.61 -14.64 12.79
CA ASP A 469 21.57 -15.69 13.83
C ASP A 469 21.05 -17.00 13.23
N GLY A 470 21.78 -17.51 12.23
CA GLY A 470 21.35 -18.65 11.44
C GLY A 470 20.49 -18.26 10.25
N GLU A 471 20.25 -19.23 9.37
CA GLU A 471 19.44 -18.99 8.17
C GLU A 471 17.94 -19.08 8.50
N VAL A 472 17.23 -17.98 8.33
CA VAL A 472 15.77 -17.89 8.46
C VAL A 472 15.15 -17.68 7.09
N THR A 473 14.18 -18.52 6.71
CA THR A 473 13.49 -18.48 5.43
C THR A 473 12.20 -17.67 5.50
N VAL A 474 11.77 -17.13 4.35
CA VAL A 474 10.62 -16.23 4.28
C VAL A 474 9.29 -16.99 4.31
N LEU A 475 8.28 -16.39 4.95
CA LEU A 475 6.87 -16.78 4.83
C LEU A 475 6.08 -15.56 4.34
N VAL A 476 5.41 -15.68 3.19
CA VAL A 476 4.71 -14.57 2.55
C VAL A 476 3.36 -15.01 2.02
N SER A 477 2.38 -14.12 2.03
CA SER A 477 1.05 -14.37 1.47
C SER A 477 0.63 -13.31 0.45
N ASN A 478 -0.20 -13.77 -0.51
CA ASN A 478 -1.04 -12.91 -1.33
C ASN A 478 -2.51 -13.14 -0.98
N ASN A 479 -3.26 -12.05 -0.87
CA ASN A 479 -4.64 -12.04 -0.46
C ASN A 479 -5.45 -11.29 -1.52
N SER A 480 -6.59 -11.85 -1.94
CA SER A 480 -7.50 -11.29 -2.92
C SER A 480 -8.95 -11.40 -2.43
N ASN A 481 -9.88 -10.86 -3.19
CA ASN A 481 -11.30 -10.91 -2.88
C ASN A 481 -12.12 -11.38 -4.10
N PHE A 482 -11.67 -12.45 -4.75
CA PHE A 482 -12.43 -13.06 -5.83
C PHE A 482 -13.72 -13.68 -5.29
N ILE A 483 -14.75 -13.71 -6.12
CA ILE A 483 -15.99 -14.42 -5.81
C ILE A 483 -15.75 -15.90 -6.10
N GLU A 484 -15.96 -16.75 -5.10
CA GLU A 484 -15.83 -18.20 -5.27
C GLU A 484 -16.85 -18.71 -6.27
N PRO A 485 -16.43 -19.43 -7.34
CA PRO A 485 -17.37 -19.98 -8.31
C PRO A 485 -18.12 -21.16 -7.73
N PRO A 486 -19.26 -21.56 -8.33
CA PRO A 486 -19.90 -22.83 -8.01
C PRO A 486 -18.92 -24.01 -8.14
N GLU A 487 -19.16 -25.05 -7.33
CA GLU A 487 -18.29 -26.25 -7.32
C GLU A 487 -18.16 -26.86 -8.73
N GLY A 488 -16.93 -27.00 -9.19
CA GLY A 488 -16.61 -27.55 -10.51
C GLY A 488 -16.58 -26.55 -11.66
N GLU A 489 -16.89 -25.29 -11.41
CA GLU A 489 -16.74 -24.21 -12.40
C GLU A 489 -15.39 -23.50 -12.27
N PRO A 490 -14.76 -23.06 -13.37
CA PRO A 490 -13.53 -22.31 -13.33
C PRO A 490 -13.76 -20.90 -12.79
N LEU A 491 -12.83 -20.38 -12.00
CA LEU A 491 -12.85 -18.97 -11.62
C LEU A 491 -12.29 -18.12 -12.76
N LEU A 492 -13.16 -17.37 -13.41
CA LEU A 492 -12.81 -16.40 -14.44
C LEU A 492 -12.73 -15.01 -13.83
N VAL A 493 -11.64 -14.28 -14.10
CA VAL A 493 -11.39 -12.95 -13.56
C VAL A 493 -11.34 -11.91 -14.67
N SER A 494 -11.53 -10.64 -14.34
CA SER A 494 -11.34 -9.53 -15.28
C SER A 494 -9.85 -9.34 -15.61
N ALA A 495 -9.55 -8.57 -16.66
CA ALA A 495 -8.16 -8.20 -16.98
C ALA A 495 -7.51 -7.36 -15.87
N ASP A 496 -8.28 -6.52 -15.19
CA ASP A 496 -7.85 -5.72 -14.06
C ASP A 496 -7.52 -6.61 -12.83
N ASP A 497 -8.40 -7.57 -12.52
CA ASP A 497 -8.14 -8.56 -11.46
C ASP A 497 -6.91 -9.43 -11.77
N ALA A 498 -6.72 -9.81 -13.03
CA ALA A 498 -5.54 -10.57 -13.45
C ALA A 498 -4.26 -9.75 -13.32
N SER A 499 -4.29 -8.46 -13.66
CA SER A 499 -3.18 -7.53 -13.43
C SER A 499 -2.88 -7.38 -11.95
N THR A 500 -3.91 -7.17 -11.12
CA THR A 500 -3.80 -7.09 -9.66
C THR A 500 -3.21 -8.37 -9.06
N PHE A 501 -3.55 -9.54 -9.59
CA PHE A 501 -3.00 -10.82 -9.12
C PHE A 501 -1.49 -10.92 -9.40
N PHE A 502 -1.03 -10.49 -10.57
CA PHE A 502 0.39 -10.36 -10.89
C PHE A 502 1.07 -9.30 -10.01
N HIS A 503 0.41 -8.18 -9.76
CA HIS A 503 0.88 -7.10 -8.88
C HIS A 503 1.21 -7.64 -7.48
N GLU A 504 0.26 -8.29 -6.82
CA GLU A 504 0.47 -8.83 -5.47
C GLU A 504 1.57 -9.91 -5.44
N PHE A 505 1.68 -10.69 -6.50
CA PHE A 505 2.75 -11.66 -6.63
C PHE A 505 4.13 -11.00 -6.77
N GLY A 506 4.21 -9.80 -7.35
CA GLY A 506 5.43 -8.99 -7.38
C GLY A 506 5.96 -8.64 -6.00
N HIS A 507 5.06 -8.27 -5.07
CA HIS A 507 5.41 -8.08 -3.67
C HIS A 507 5.91 -9.37 -3.01
N ALA A 508 5.26 -10.51 -3.29
CA ALA A 508 5.71 -11.81 -2.78
C ALA A 508 7.10 -12.18 -3.31
N LEU A 509 7.36 -12.00 -4.61
CA LEU A 509 8.68 -12.26 -5.20
C LEU A 509 9.77 -11.36 -4.61
N HIS A 510 9.44 -10.10 -4.28
CA HIS A 510 10.36 -9.21 -3.59
C HIS A 510 10.72 -9.75 -2.20
N ALA A 511 9.76 -10.31 -1.45
CA ALA A 511 10.04 -10.95 -0.16
C ALA A 511 10.84 -12.25 -0.31
N LEU A 512 10.46 -13.12 -1.27
CA LEU A 512 11.12 -14.41 -1.55
C LEU A 512 12.56 -14.25 -2.03
N SER A 513 12.89 -13.17 -2.73
CA SER A 513 14.23 -12.91 -3.26
C SER A 513 15.20 -12.30 -2.23
N SER A 514 14.72 -11.93 -1.05
CA SER A 514 15.51 -11.23 -0.03
C SER A 514 16.73 -12.04 0.43
N ASN A 515 17.91 -11.41 0.46
CA ASN A 515 19.17 -12.00 0.91
C ASN A 515 19.85 -11.17 2.01
N VAL A 516 19.09 -10.35 2.74
CA VAL A 516 19.63 -9.45 3.77
C VAL A 516 20.20 -10.21 4.96
N ALA A 517 21.24 -9.65 5.57
CA ALA A 517 21.87 -10.23 6.76
C ALA A 517 21.00 -10.02 8.01
N TYR A 518 20.34 -8.86 8.15
CA TYR A 518 19.62 -8.46 9.35
C TYR A 518 18.14 -8.18 9.05
N PRO A 519 17.19 -8.57 9.94
CA PRO A 519 15.77 -8.30 9.76
C PRO A 519 15.45 -6.82 9.52
N GLY A 520 16.16 -5.91 10.18
CA GLY A 520 15.99 -4.47 10.03
C GLY A 520 16.26 -3.93 8.62
N LEU A 521 16.89 -4.71 7.74
CA LEU A 521 17.14 -4.39 6.34
C LEU A 521 16.04 -4.94 5.40
N SER A 522 15.12 -5.78 5.86
CA SER A 522 14.06 -6.38 5.04
C SER A 522 12.94 -5.39 4.66
N GLY A 523 12.92 -4.20 5.25
CA GLY A 523 11.94 -3.15 4.95
C GLY A 523 12.14 -2.52 3.57
N GLY A 524 11.31 -1.54 3.25
CA GLY A 524 11.37 -0.80 1.99
C GLY A 524 11.27 0.72 2.19
N VAL A 525 11.51 1.46 1.13
CA VAL A 525 11.31 2.90 1.04
C VAL A 525 9.97 3.16 0.36
N ARG A 526 9.15 4.06 0.90
CA ARG A 526 7.74 4.20 0.54
C ARG A 526 7.50 4.47 -0.95
N ASP A 527 8.28 5.32 -1.58
CA ASP A 527 8.16 5.64 -3.02
C ASP A 527 8.86 4.60 -3.94
N TYR A 528 9.30 3.48 -3.36
CA TYR A 528 9.83 2.32 -4.08
C TYR A 528 8.97 1.06 -3.87
N THR A 529 8.02 1.10 -2.93
CA THR A 529 7.25 -0.08 -2.51
C THR A 529 6.45 -0.70 -3.67
N GLU A 530 5.92 0.14 -4.57
CA GLU A 530 5.09 -0.31 -5.70
C GLU A 530 5.91 -0.67 -6.96
N PHE A 531 7.22 -0.52 -6.94
CA PHE A 531 8.04 -0.79 -8.11
C PHE A 531 7.99 -2.27 -8.52
N GLN A 532 8.17 -3.19 -7.57
CA GLN A 532 8.24 -4.63 -7.86
C GLN A 532 6.90 -5.19 -8.30
N SER A 533 5.82 -4.72 -7.68
CA SER A 533 4.45 -5.13 -7.98
C SER A 533 4.02 -4.65 -9.36
N GLN A 534 4.13 -3.35 -9.64
CA GLN A 534 3.80 -2.76 -10.94
C GLN A 534 4.68 -3.32 -12.08
N LEU A 535 5.95 -3.63 -11.79
CA LEU A 535 6.82 -4.22 -12.80
C LEU A 535 6.33 -5.60 -13.23
N LEU A 536 5.87 -6.44 -12.28
CA LEU A 536 5.43 -7.79 -12.61
C LEU A 536 4.15 -7.84 -13.45
N GLU A 537 3.28 -6.83 -13.35
CA GLU A 537 2.08 -6.69 -14.21
C GLU A 537 2.41 -6.73 -15.70
N ARG A 538 3.62 -6.29 -16.08
CA ARG A 538 4.10 -6.26 -17.47
C ARG A 538 4.22 -7.63 -18.10
N TRP A 539 4.34 -8.71 -17.31
CA TRP A 539 4.44 -10.08 -17.84
C TRP A 539 3.10 -10.71 -18.19
N LEU A 540 1.96 -10.21 -17.67
CA LEU A 540 0.62 -10.78 -17.89
C LEU A 540 0.29 -10.98 -19.38
N PHE A 541 0.57 -10.00 -20.22
CA PHE A 541 0.27 -10.05 -21.66
C PHE A 541 1.53 -10.22 -22.54
N THR A 542 2.57 -10.86 -22.02
CA THR A 542 3.69 -11.32 -22.86
C THR A 542 3.28 -12.52 -23.71
N ASP A 543 3.91 -12.70 -24.88
CA ASP A 543 3.57 -13.80 -25.80
C ASP A 543 3.68 -15.17 -25.12
N ALA A 544 4.67 -15.36 -24.22
CA ALA A 544 4.84 -16.62 -23.49
C ALA A 544 3.67 -16.94 -22.54
N VAL A 545 3.11 -15.93 -21.89
CA VAL A 545 1.92 -16.09 -21.03
C VAL A 545 0.68 -16.31 -21.90
N ILE A 546 0.47 -15.49 -22.92
CA ILE A 546 -0.68 -15.61 -23.84
C ILE A 546 -0.74 -16.98 -24.46
N ASP A 547 0.34 -17.40 -25.13
CA ASP A 547 0.38 -18.67 -25.89
C ASP A 547 0.35 -19.89 -24.96
N GLY A 548 0.92 -19.79 -23.76
CA GLY A 548 1.04 -20.89 -22.82
C GLY A 548 -0.18 -21.10 -21.93
N TYR A 549 -0.79 -20.01 -21.46
CA TYR A 549 -1.71 -20.05 -20.33
C TYR A 549 -3.07 -19.39 -20.58
N LEU A 550 -3.17 -18.35 -21.44
CA LEU A 550 -4.44 -17.67 -21.68
C LEU A 550 -5.28 -18.44 -22.72
N ARG A 551 -5.99 -19.46 -22.26
CA ARG A 551 -6.83 -20.35 -23.05
C ARG A 551 -8.28 -20.21 -22.66
N HIS A 552 -9.15 -20.25 -23.67
CA HIS A 552 -10.60 -20.21 -23.45
C HIS A 552 -11.04 -21.36 -22.54
N HIS A 553 -11.76 -21.05 -21.48
CA HIS A 553 -12.08 -22.01 -20.42
C HIS A 553 -12.90 -23.23 -20.87
N GLU A 554 -13.76 -23.10 -21.91
CA GLU A 554 -14.55 -24.21 -22.44
C GLU A 554 -13.87 -24.96 -23.57
N THR A 555 -13.23 -24.22 -24.50
CA THR A 555 -12.71 -24.84 -25.74
C THR A 555 -11.23 -25.22 -25.65
N GLY A 556 -10.48 -24.64 -24.71
CA GLY A 556 -9.02 -24.81 -24.59
C GLY A 556 -8.22 -24.08 -25.68
N GLU A 557 -8.86 -23.37 -26.59
CA GLU A 557 -8.20 -22.62 -27.67
C GLU A 557 -7.41 -21.42 -27.09
N PRO A 558 -6.24 -21.09 -27.65
CA PRO A 558 -5.48 -19.93 -27.21
C PRO A 558 -6.21 -18.63 -27.54
N MET A 559 -5.89 -17.55 -26.81
CA MET A 559 -6.46 -16.23 -27.07
C MET A 559 -6.15 -15.78 -28.50
N PRO A 560 -7.17 -15.38 -29.29
CA PRO A 560 -6.96 -14.96 -30.68
C PRO A 560 -6.02 -13.75 -30.79
N LYS A 561 -5.09 -13.77 -31.73
CA LYS A 561 -4.16 -12.64 -31.96
C LYS A 561 -4.88 -11.30 -32.19
N ALA A 562 -6.04 -11.33 -32.85
CA ALA A 562 -6.84 -10.13 -33.06
C ALA A 562 -7.36 -9.55 -31.75
N LEU A 563 -7.69 -10.38 -30.75
CA LEU A 563 -8.10 -9.94 -29.42
C LEU A 563 -6.92 -9.34 -28.64
N VAL A 564 -5.74 -10.00 -28.71
CA VAL A 564 -4.50 -9.48 -28.12
C VAL A 564 -4.14 -8.10 -28.69
N GLU A 565 -4.27 -7.91 -30.01
CA GLU A 565 -4.01 -6.61 -30.63
C GLU A 565 -5.00 -5.52 -30.17
N LYS A 566 -6.29 -5.87 -29.97
CA LYS A 566 -7.26 -4.94 -29.38
C LYS A 566 -6.91 -4.55 -27.95
N ILE A 567 -6.51 -5.52 -27.12
CA ILE A 567 -6.08 -5.27 -25.73
C ILE A 567 -4.86 -4.32 -25.73
N ARG A 568 -3.83 -4.61 -26.51
CA ARG A 568 -2.62 -3.76 -26.62
C ARG A 568 -2.94 -2.35 -27.11
N LYS A 569 -3.84 -2.20 -28.09
CA LYS A 569 -4.27 -0.88 -28.57
C LYS A 569 -5.09 -0.10 -27.55
N ALA A 570 -5.85 -0.78 -26.72
CA ALA A 570 -6.66 -0.15 -25.68
C ALA A 570 -5.84 0.24 -24.43
N ALA A 571 -4.60 -0.24 -24.28
CA ALA A 571 -3.77 0.00 -23.10
C ALA A 571 -3.49 1.49 -22.80
N THR A 572 -3.43 2.33 -23.85
CA THR A 572 -3.24 3.78 -23.72
C THR A 572 -4.55 4.59 -23.75
N PHE A 573 -5.71 3.90 -23.75
CA PHE A 573 -6.99 4.59 -23.74
C PHE A 573 -7.20 5.39 -22.47
N ASN A 574 -7.65 6.62 -22.61
CA ASN A 574 -8.03 7.51 -21.50
C ASN A 574 -6.87 7.85 -20.52
N GLN A 575 -5.63 7.75 -21.00
CA GLN A 575 -4.45 8.03 -20.17
C GLN A 575 -4.32 9.50 -19.78
N GLY A 576 -4.82 10.43 -20.62
CA GLY A 576 -4.92 11.84 -20.28
C GLY A 576 -5.75 12.06 -19.02
N PHE A 577 -6.95 11.50 -18.99
CA PHE A 577 -7.85 11.56 -17.83
C PHE A 577 -7.24 10.92 -16.58
N SER A 578 -6.83 9.65 -16.66
CA SER A 578 -6.33 8.90 -15.51
C SER A 578 -5.10 9.56 -14.88
N THR A 579 -4.18 10.04 -15.74
CA THR A 579 -2.98 10.74 -15.28
C THR A 579 -3.32 12.10 -14.67
N THR A 580 -4.24 12.86 -15.27
CA THR A 580 -4.61 14.21 -14.79
C THR A 580 -5.37 14.13 -13.46
N GLU A 581 -6.36 13.22 -13.31
CA GLU A 581 -7.09 13.08 -12.03
C GLU A 581 -6.16 12.68 -10.89
N TYR A 582 -5.20 11.79 -11.16
CA TYR A 582 -4.22 11.34 -10.18
C TYR A 582 -3.21 12.44 -9.82
N LEU A 583 -2.56 13.04 -10.83
CA LEU A 583 -1.56 14.10 -10.62
C LEU A 583 -2.13 15.33 -9.93
N GLY A 584 -3.40 15.68 -10.22
CA GLY A 584 -4.09 16.74 -9.50
C GLY A 584 -4.06 16.52 -7.98
N SER A 585 -4.40 15.30 -7.54
CA SER A 585 -4.33 14.92 -6.11
C SER A 585 -2.90 14.86 -5.58
N ALA A 586 -1.97 14.27 -6.33
CA ALA A 586 -0.58 14.09 -5.87
C ALA A 586 0.18 15.42 -5.75
N MET A 587 -0.02 16.32 -6.68
CA MET A 587 0.57 17.67 -6.63
C MET A 587 -0.07 18.49 -5.50
N MET A 588 -1.40 18.37 -5.30
CA MET A 588 -2.10 19.06 -4.23
C MET A 588 -1.62 18.59 -2.85
N ASP A 589 -1.47 17.28 -2.64
CA ASP A 589 -0.88 16.72 -1.41
C ASP A 589 0.49 17.34 -1.12
N LEU A 590 1.37 17.36 -2.12
CA LEU A 590 2.72 17.89 -1.95
C LEU A 590 2.72 19.40 -1.67
N GLU A 591 1.85 20.16 -2.35
CA GLU A 591 1.74 21.62 -2.19
C GLU A 591 1.24 22.00 -0.80
N LEU A 592 0.17 21.36 -0.32
CA LEU A 592 -0.40 21.58 1.02
C LEU A 592 0.63 21.33 2.14
N HIS A 593 1.57 20.41 1.94
CA HIS A 593 2.59 20.05 2.92
C HIS A 593 3.92 20.82 2.76
N THR A 594 4.02 21.66 1.73
CA THR A 594 5.23 22.48 1.47
C THR A 594 5.06 23.92 1.93
N ILE A 595 3.83 24.45 1.93
CA ILE A 595 3.53 25.83 2.32
C ILE A 595 3.53 26.04 3.85
N ASP A 596 3.49 27.30 4.27
CA ASP A 596 3.07 27.71 5.63
C ASP A 596 1.53 27.72 5.66
N PRO A 597 0.89 26.83 6.43
CA PRO A 597 -0.56 26.70 6.42
C PRO A 597 -1.30 27.69 7.33
N THR A 598 -0.62 28.72 7.84
CA THR A 598 -1.23 29.72 8.72
C THR A 598 -2.41 30.42 8.05
N GLY A 599 -3.62 30.21 8.58
CA GLY A 599 -4.84 30.83 8.06
C GLY A 599 -5.31 30.28 6.72
N ILE A 600 -4.91 29.06 6.37
CA ILE A 600 -5.35 28.41 5.12
C ILE A 600 -6.85 28.16 5.10
N ASP A 601 -7.47 28.41 3.96
CA ASP A 601 -8.77 27.89 3.56
C ASP A 601 -8.51 26.76 2.54
N PRO A 602 -8.69 25.49 2.91
CA PRO A 602 -8.30 24.36 2.04
C PRO A 602 -9.06 24.31 0.71
N ASP A 603 -10.36 24.63 0.69
CA ASP A 603 -11.16 24.62 -0.53
C ASP A 603 -10.79 25.78 -1.47
N ALA A 604 -10.59 26.99 -0.93
CA ALA A 604 -10.10 28.12 -1.74
C ALA A 604 -8.70 27.84 -2.29
N PHE A 605 -7.80 27.29 -1.47
CA PHE A 605 -6.44 26.92 -1.89
C PHE A 605 -6.44 25.88 -3.02
N GLU A 606 -7.29 24.83 -2.92
CA GLU A 606 -7.47 23.82 -3.97
C GLU A 606 -7.87 24.48 -5.29
N ARG A 607 -8.96 25.25 -5.28
CA ARG A 607 -9.47 25.89 -6.50
C ARG A 607 -8.46 26.83 -7.18
N GLU A 608 -7.80 27.69 -6.40
CA GLU A 608 -6.81 28.63 -6.93
C GLU A 608 -5.59 27.95 -7.49
N THR A 609 -5.12 26.90 -6.79
CA THR A 609 -3.93 26.14 -7.18
C THR A 609 -4.18 25.33 -8.45
N LEU A 610 -5.31 24.64 -8.56
CA LEU A 610 -5.69 23.89 -9.76
C LEU A 610 -5.87 24.82 -10.97
N ALA A 611 -6.49 25.99 -10.76
CA ALA A 611 -6.64 27.01 -11.82
C ALA A 611 -5.27 27.51 -12.31
N LYS A 612 -4.32 27.76 -11.39
CA LYS A 612 -2.94 28.15 -11.72
C LYS A 612 -2.19 27.07 -12.52
N TRP A 613 -2.45 25.79 -12.26
CA TRP A 613 -1.86 24.69 -13.02
C TRP A 613 -2.56 24.41 -14.34
N GLY A 614 -3.67 25.09 -14.64
CA GLY A 614 -4.43 24.91 -15.86
C GLY A 614 -5.19 23.60 -15.92
N MET A 615 -5.68 23.11 -14.77
CA MET A 615 -6.51 21.91 -14.69
C MET A 615 -7.69 22.01 -15.66
N PRO A 616 -7.92 21.01 -16.54
CA PRO A 616 -9.09 21.00 -17.41
C PRO A 616 -10.37 20.94 -16.59
N LYS A 617 -11.37 21.75 -16.95
CA LYS A 617 -12.65 21.80 -16.21
C LYS A 617 -13.46 20.49 -16.24
N GLU A 618 -13.19 19.65 -17.25
CA GLU A 618 -13.85 18.38 -17.47
C GLU A 618 -13.32 17.27 -16.57
N VAL A 619 -12.20 17.50 -15.87
CA VAL A 619 -11.56 16.52 -14.98
C VAL A 619 -11.50 17.08 -13.57
N VAL A 620 -11.84 16.27 -12.59
CA VAL A 620 -11.68 16.57 -11.15
C VAL A 620 -10.56 15.70 -10.62
N MET A 621 -9.86 16.19 -9.61
CA MET A 621 -8.88 15.38 -8.88
C MET A 621 -9.50 14.06 -8.44
N ARG A 622 -8.72 12.98 -8.47
CA ARG A 622 -9.15 11.66 -7.98
C ARG A 622 -9.69 11.73 -6.55
N HIS A 623 -9.02 12.49 -5.71
CA HIS A 623 -9.43 12.83 -4.36
C HIS A 623 -9.35 14.35 -4.22
N ARG A 624 -10.50 15.02 -4.01
CA ARG A 624 -10.51 16.42 -3.58
C ARG A 624 -10.01 16.51 -2.13
N THR A 625 -9.42 17.62 -1.77
CA THR A 625 -8.86 17.87 -0.43
C THR A 625 -9.83 17.51 0.69
N PRO A 626 -11.15 17.90 0.65
CA PRO A 626 -12.08 17.61 1.74
C PRO A 626 -12.39 16.12 1.99
N HIS A 627 -12.13 15.23 1.03
CA HIS A 627 -12.32 13.79 1.21
C HIS A 627 -11.07 12.96 0.88
N PHE A 628 -9.89 13.56 0.99
CA PHE A 628 -8.63 12.87 0.69
C PHE A 628 -8.18 11.98 1.86
N GLY A 629 -8.87 10.87 2.08
CA GLY A 629 -8.60 9.94 3.19
C GLY A 629 -7.17 9.44 3.25
N HIS A 630 -6.52 9.14 2.12
CA HIS A 630 -5.11 8.74 2.06
C HIS A 630 -4.17 9.72 2.77
N VAL A 631 -4.53 10.99 2.81
CA VAL A 631 -3.69 12.08 3.33
C VAL A 631 -4.15 12.54 4.71
N PHE A 632 -5.46 12.57 4.98
CA PHE A 632 -6.01 13.20 6.17
C PHE A 632 -6.65 12.24 7.18
N SER A 633 -6.99 10.97 6.80
CA SER A 633 -7.35 9.93 7.78
C SER A 633 -6.15 9.25 8.44
N GLY A 634 -4.93 9.77 8.20
CA GLY A 634 -3.68 9.24 8.73
C GLY A 634 -2.47 9.85 8.03
N GLU A 635 -1.28 9.33 8.32
CA GLU A 635 -0.03 9.91 7.80
C GLU A 635 0.66 9.04 6.74
N GLY A 636 0.11 7.89 6.42
CA GLY A 636 0.76 6.91 5.53
C GLY A 636 1.18 7.49 4.18
N TYR A 637 0.31 8.29 3.58
CA TYR A 637 0.50 8.91 2.26
C TYR A 637 0.70 10.43 2.30
N ALA A 638 0.63 11.08 3.46
CA ALA A 638 0.79 12.52 3.57
C ALA A 638 2.15 12.99 3.05
N ALA A 639 2.16 13.96 2.14
CA ALA A 639 3.30 14.37 1.31
C ALA A 639 3.94 13.20 0.54
N GLY A 640 3.20 12.12 0.28
CA GLY A 640 3.72 10.88 -0.27
C GLY A 640 2.89 10.29 -1.40
N TYR A 641 1.78 10.91 -1.79
CA TYR A 641 0.90 10.39 -2.84
C TYR A 641 1.55 10.39 -4.23
N TYR A 642 2.60 11.20 -4.44
CA TYR A 642 3.45 11.18 -5.64
C TYR A 642 4.15 9.82 -5.88
N GLY A 643 4.27 8.98 -4.84
CA GLY A 643 5.02 7.72 -4.86
C GLY A 643 4.56 6.72 -5.92
N TYR A 644 3.27 6.71 -6.25
CA TYR A 644 2.75 5.87 -7.34
C TYR A 644 3.35 6.26 -8.70
N LEU A 645 3.38 7.56 -9.04
CA LEU A 645 4.03 8.00 -10.28
C LEU A 645 5.54 7.76 -10.26
N TRP A 646 6.17 7.90 -9.08
CA TRP A 646 7.60 7.63 -8.92
C TRP A 646 7.90 6.18 -9.26
N ALA A 647 7.11 5.24 -8.72
CA ALA A 647 7.22 3.82 -9.01
C ALA A 647 6.90 3.51 -10.48
N ASP A 648 5.87 4.14 -11.08
CA ASP A 648 5.54 4.00 -12.49
C ASP A 648 6.71 4.37 -13.42
N VAL A 649 7.43 5.46 -13.11
CA VAL A 649 8.61 5.87 -13.89
C VAL A 649 9.71 4.81 -13.82
N LEU A 650 10.00 4.31 -12.61
CA LEU A 650 10.98 3.22 -12.42
C LEU A 650 10.57 1.97 -13.19
N THR A 651 9.29 1.61 -13.13
CA THR A 651 8.71 0.42 -13.75
C THR A 651 8.76 0.50 -15.28
N ALA A 652 8.37 1.63 -15.85
CA ALA A 652 8.39 1.82 -17.30
C ALA A 652 9.83 1.74 -17.85
N ASP A 653 10.78 2.43 -17.21
CA ASP A 653 12.19 2.41 -17.63
C ASP A 653 12.86 1.04 -17.40
N ALA A 654 12.47 0.32 -16.34
CA ALA A 654 12.95 -1.05 -16.11
C ALA A 654 12.38 -2.04 -17.15
N ALA A 655 11.12 -1.88 -17.57
CA ALA A 655 10.51 -2.67 -18.62
C ALA A 655 11.22 -2.44 -19.99
N GLU A 656 11.63 -1.21 -20.28
CA GLU A 656 12.41 -0.88 -21.47
C GLU A 656 13.78 -1.61 -21.47
N ALA A 657 14.41 -1.82 -20.30
CA ALA A 657 15.66 -2.58 -20.23
C ALA A 657 15.49 -4.02 -20.76
N PHE A 658 14.33 -4.64 -20.52
CA PHE A 658 13.99 -5.93 -21.08
C PHE A 658 13.65 -5.84 -22.58
N ALA A 659 12.87 -4.84 -22.99
CA ALA A 659 12.49 -4.66 -24.39
C ALA A 659 13.70 -4.38 -25.30
N GLU A 660 14.72 -3.71 -24.80
CA GLU A 660 15.99 -3.42 -25.49
C GLU A 660 16.91 -4.66 -25.61
N ALA A 661 16.72 -5.68 -24.74
CA ALA A 661 17.57 -6.85 -24.69
C ALA A 661 17.21 -7.90 -25.75
N PRO A 662 18.17 -8.68 -26.26
CA PRO A 662 17.91 -9.70 -27.30
C PRO A 662 16.88 -10.77 -26.89
N GLY A 663 16.83 -11.15 -25.62
CA GLY A 663 15.89 -12.11 -25.05
C GLY A 663 14.52 -11.53 -24.66
N GLY A 664 14.31 -10.21 -24.86
CA GLY A 664 13.08 -9.51 -24.49
C GLY A 664 12.76 -9.66 -23.02
N PHE A 665 11.47 -9.76 -22.67
CA PHE A 665 10.98 -9.88 -21.29
C PHE A 665 11.51 -11.11 -20.52
N TYR A 666 12.23 -11.99 -21.16
CA TYR A 666 12.85 -13.18 -20.56
C TYR A 666 14.35 -13.24 -20.76
N ASP A 667 15.00 -12.11 -21.05
CA ASP A 667 16.45 -12.02 -21.17
C ASP A 667 17.12 -12.37 -19.84
N PRO A 668 17.99 -13.41 -19.79
CA PRO A 668 18.54 -13.91 -18.54
C PRO A 668 19.53 -12.96 -17.89
N ASP A 669 20.23 -12.13 -18.67
CA ASP A 669 21.20 -11.18 -18.13
C ASP A 669 20.49 -9.98 -17.49
N VAL A 670 19.39 -9.52 -18.08
CA VAL A 670 18.54 -8.48 -17.49
C VAL A 670 17.83 -9.00 -16.24
N ALA A 671 17.28 -10.23 -16.31
CA ALA A 671 16.63 -10.86 -15.16
C ALA A 671 17.61 -11.04 -13.99
N LYS A 672 18.83 -11.47 -14.25
CA LYS A 672 19.87 -11.59 -13.23
C LYS A 672 20.16 -10.25 -12.55
N ARG A 673 20.38 -9.17 -13.33
CA ARG A 673 20.61 -7.83 -12.77
C ARG A 673 19.40 -7.31 -12.00
N LEU A 674 18.17 -7.60 -12.46
CA LEU A 674 16.93 -7.26 -11.77
C LEU A 674 16.93 -7.86 -10.36
N VAL A 675 17.18 -9.17 -10.25
CA VAL A 675 17.20 -9.88 -8.97
C VAL A 675 18.34 -9.37 -8.08
N GLU A 676 19.55 -9.30 -8.60
CA GLU A 676 20.75 -8.94 -7.84
C GLU A 676 20.71 -7.50 -7.29
N HIS A 677 20.12 -6.56 -8.03
CA HIS A 677 20.17 -5.15 -7.65
C HIS A 677 18.85 -4.62 -7.08
N LEU A 678 17.69 -5.09 -7.58
CA LEU A 678 16.40 -4.45 -7.28
C LEU A 678 15.49 -5.28 -6.36
N PHE A 679 15.67 -6.61 -6.29
CA PHE A 679 14.84 -7.48 -5.48
C PHE A 679 15.57 -7.99 -4.24
N ALA A 680 16.73 -8.64 -4.40
CA ALA A 680 17.42 -9.32 -3.32
C ALA A 680 17.97 -8.39 -2.21
N PRO A 681 18.56 -7.21 -2.51
CA PRO A 681 19.16 -6.36 -1.49
C PRO A 681 18.18 -5.68 -0.55
N ARG A 682 16.90 -5.61 -0.90
CA ARG A 682 15.88 -4.93 -0.08
C ARG A 682 16.32 -3.50 0.28
N ASN A 683 16.41 -3.19 1.58
CA ASN A 683 16.88 -1.89 2.08
C ASN A 683 18.36 -1.90 2.56
N ALA A 684 19.11 -2.97 2.28
CA ALA A 684 20.55 -2.99 2.52
C ALA A 684 21.29 -2.00 1.62
N VAL A 685 20.75 -1.72 0.43
CA VAL A 685 21.26 -0.72 -0.51
C VAL A 685 20.22 0.41 -0.65
N ASP A 686 20.69 1.66 -0.80
CA ASP A 686 19.77 2.77 -1.14
C ASP A 686 19.10 2.47 -2.48
N PRO A 687 17.75 2.52 -2.59
CA PRO A 687 17.05 2.13 -3.81
C PRO A 687 17.46 2.93 -5.06
N ALA A 688 17.91 4.18 -4.92
CA ALA A 688 18.39 4.94 -6.06
C ALA A 688 19.76 4.44 -6.56
N ASP A 689 20.64 3.99 -5.63
CA ASP A 689 21.92 3.37 -6.00
C ASP A 689 21.70 1.98 -6.59
N ALA A 690 20.78 1.20 -6.03
CA ALA A 690 20.35 -0.09 -6.55
C ALA A 690 19.81 0.03 -8.00
N TYR A 691 18.97 1.05 -8.25
CA TYR A 691 18.43 1.31 -9.59
C TYR A 691 19.53 1.69 -10.59
N ARG A 692 20.47 2.55 -10.18
CA ARG A 692 21.65 2.90 -11.02
C ARG A 692 22.51 1.69 -11.32
N ALA A 693 22.69 0.76 -10.37
CA ALA A 693 23.42 -0.48 -10.61
C ALA A 693 22.71 -1.39 -11.63
N PHE A 694 21.39 -1.43 -11.60
CA PHE A 694 20.58 -2.18 -12.58
C PHE A 694 20.61 -1.56 -13.98
N ARG A 695 20.30 -0.24 -14.10
CA ARG A 695 20.06 0.44 -15.38
C ARG A 695 21.29 1.17 -15.94
N GLY A 696 22.31 1.41 -15.09
CA GLY A 696 23.52 2.22 -15.44
C GLY A 696 23.30 3.74 -15.36
N ARG A 697 22.08 4.17 -15.02
CA ARG A 697 21.67 5.58 -14.90
C ARG A 697 20.47 5.71 -13.97
N ASP A 698 20.08 6.94 -13.65
CA ASP A 698 18.77 7.20 -13.04
C ASP A 698 17.63 6.83 -14.01
N ALA A 699 16.46 6.55 -13.47
CA ALA A 699 15.26 6.28 -14.27
C ALA A 699 14.90 7.47 -15.16
N ASP A 700 14.45 7.16 -16.37
CA ASP A 700 14.07 8.17 -17.36
C ASP A 700 12.53 8.28 -17.44
N VAL A 701 12.02 9.46 -17.16
CA VAL A 701 10.57 9.74 -17.26
C VAL A 701 10.02 9.59 -18.68
N GLU A 702 10.88 9.72 -19.70
CA GLU A 702 10.45 9.55 -21.10
C GLU A 702 9.96 8.11 -21.37
N ALA A 703 10.47 7.12 -20.64
CA ALA A 703 9.94 5.75 -20.68
C ALA A 703 8.45 5.70 -20.28
N LEU A 704 8.10 6.37 -19.20
CA LEU A 704 6.69 6.48 -18.78
C LEU A 704 5.86 7.26 -19.80
N MET A 705 6.43 8.32 -20.39
CA MET A 705 5.74 9.12 -21.41
C MET A 705 5.39 8.27 -22.66
N ARG A 706 6.30 7.40 -23.10
CA ARG A 706 6.04 6.43 -24.17
C ARG A 706 5.00 5.40 -23.76
N ASP A 707 5.14 4.83 -22.58
CA ASP A 707 4.23 3.83 -22.03
C ASP A 707 2.78 4.31 -21.96
N ARG A 708 2.59 5.59 -21.62
CA ARG A 708 1.26 6.23 -21.55
C ARG A 708 0.78 6.81 -22.89
N GLY A 709 1.59 6.69 -23.96
CA GLY A 709 1.25 7.26 -25.26
C GLY A 709 1.30 8.80 -25.30
N PHE A 710 2.09 9.41 -24.42
CA PHE A 710 2.31 10.88 -24.38
C PHE A 710 3.51 11.32 -25.23
N ALA A 711 4.34 10.38 -25.64
CA ALA A 711 5.47 10.56 -26.55
C ALA A 711 5.55 9.36 -27.52
N ASP A 712 6.24 9.58 -28.68
CA ASP A 712 6.48 8.53 -29.69
C ASP A 712 7.54 7.51 -29.21
#